data_86e3eafde3654d7097963f6f3056524a
#
_entry.id   86e3eafde3654d7097963f6f3056524a
#
_cell.length_a   1.000
_cell.length_b   1.000
_cell.length_c   1.000
_cell.angle_alpha   90.00
_cell.angle_beta   90.00
_cell.angle_gamma   90.00
#
_symmetry.space_group_name_H-M   'P 1'
#
loop_
_entity.id
_entity.type
_entity.pdbx_description
1 polymer ?
#
loop_
_entity_poly.entity_id
_entity_poly.type
_entity_poly.pdbx_seq_one_letter_code
_entity_poly.pdbx_strand_id
1 'polypeptide(L)'
;MQKRLESVMPKNATARGLPGSGLRRPLLVQTLLIPFLSVMQVNSEPQMPASSEYTNSAGMRLVRLESGSFAMGQDAGGDWDERPVHTVRISRPFYLGATEVTNAQYEQFDPAHRELRGKLGFSKGDDEAVVFVDWHEARAFCEWLAKKEGLPYRLPTEAEWEYACRAGTTTPYSTGDSLPEAFRKNVKESWFPADGRNGEQEVVSLAVGKVPANPGGVLDLHGNVEEWCDDWYGPYEAGDQTDPVGRADGDFKVTRGGSHSTKLEYLRSANRAGALPEDRSWLIGFRVALGERPKTAPLPAPPPPLNRQNVRQQTPPDLTEAPDPAKPYFRGPRVYVKVPPGSEGPLFSRHNHDPGLVECPNGDLLAIWYTCRTEPGRELGIAASRLRYGAEEWDEASPCWDTPDRNDHAPALWTDEKSTLYHFNGLSAAATWGSLATILRTSTDSGATWSKARLINPEHGLRHMPVESVFRCQDGALLLPCDAVTGGTGGTAIHLSYDDGKTWTDPGGTIKGIHAPVVQLKDGRLMSLGRGDQIDGKMPKSVSADRGKTWEYSASPFPPLGGGQRAVMIRLAEGPILLCSFAKEIAFTDSTGVQRSGSGLFAALSQDEGETWQVQRLITDEVAQRRKMDGGGNTREFVMARDSAEPRGYLSIHQAANGVIHLISSKLHYAFNLRWVETLPPPATP
;
A
#
# COMPACT_ATOMS: atom_id res chain seq x y z
N MET A 1 4.08 -1.93 -48.23
CA MET A 1 3.10 -2.34 -49.26
C MET A 1 1.74 -1.86 -48.80
N GLN A 2 1.23 -0.84 -49.50
CA GLN A 2 0.01 -0.10 -49.22
C GLN A 2 -1.25 -0.97 -49.40
N LYS A 3 -2.32 -0.72 -48.61
CA LYS A 3 -3.61 -0.24 -49.15
C LYS A 3 -4.53 0.22 -48.00
N ARG A 4 -4.84 1.51 -48.08
CA ARG A 4 -6.01 2.18 -47.48
C ARG A 4 -7.32 1.57 -48.00
N LEU A 5 -8.37 1.71 -47.21
CA LEU A 5 -9.69 2.11 -47.72
C LEU A 5 -10.45 2.87 -46.63
N GLU A 6 -10.86 4.07 -47.01
CA GLU A 6 -11.62 5.08 -46.29
C GLU A 6 -13.14 4.82 -46.38
N SER A 7 -13.82 5.27 -45.35
CA SER A 7 -15.06 6.09 -45.29
C SER A 7 -16.34 5.63 -45.99
N VAL A 8 -17.45 5.80 -45.31
CA VAL A 8 -18.49 6.81 -45.66
C VAL A 8 -19.61 6.78 -44.60
N MET A 9 -19.85 7.93 -43.94
CA MET A 9 -21.16 8.29 -43.37
C MET A 9 -22.04 8.92 -44.43
N PRO A 10 -23.35 8.96 -44.23
CA PRO A 10 -24.05 10.21 -44.52
C PRO A 10 -25.00 10.71 -43.42
N LYS A 11 -25.08 12.04 -43.40
CA LYS A 11 -25.87 12.89 -42.54
C LYS A 11 -27.31 13.10 -43.09
N ASN A 12 -28.22 13.34 -42.12
CA ASN A 12 -29.36 14.28 -42.10
C ASN A 12 -30.27 14.48 -43.32
N ALA A 13 -31.60 14.39 -43.08
CA ALA A 13 -32.52 15.44 -43.51
C ALA A 13 -33.81 15.48 -42.69
N THR A 14 -34.24 16.69 -42.48
CA THR A 14 -35.28 17.24 -41.62
C THR A 14 -36.69 17.30 -42.27
N ALA A 15 -37.69 17.12 -41.41
CA ALA A 15 -38.92 17.92 -41.20
C ALA A 15 -39.96 18.22 -42.32
N ARG A 16 -41.20 18.20 -41.83
CA ARG A 16 -42.42 18.98 -42.11
C ARG A 16 -43.58 18.31 -42.88
N GLY A 17 -44.72 18.31 -42.19
CA GLY A 17 -45.96 18.88 -42.68
C GLY A 17 -47.21 17.99 -42.64
N LEU A 18 -48.15 18.28 -41.77
CA LEU A 18 -49.58 17.95 -41.75
C LEU A 18 -50.32 18.71 -42.87
N PRO A 19 -51.62 18.50 -43.20
CA PRO A 19 -52.67 17.63 -42.69
C PRO A 19 -53.60 17.07 -43.81
N GLY A 20 -54.57 16.22 -43.47
CA GLY A 20 -55.70 15.99 -44.41
C GLY A 20 -56.61 14.82 -44.04
N SER A 21 -57.78 15.17 -43.62
CA SER A 21 -58.99 14.44 -43.30
C SER A 21 -59.52 13.42 -44.37
N GLY A 22 -60.13 12.33 -43.92
CA GLY A 22 -60.88 11.42 -44.73
C GLY A 22 -61.57 10.29 -43.98
N LEU A 23 -62.86 10.45 -43.70
CA LEU A 23 -63.79 9.42 -43.23
C LEU A 23 -63.94 8.25 -44.22
N ARG A 24 -64.06 7.00 -43.78
CA ARG A 24 -65.20 6.10 -43.93
C ARG A 24 -64.92 4.61 -43.60
N ARG A 25 -65.79 4.15 -42.74
CA ARG A 25 -66.50 2.86 -42.55
C ARG A 25 -65.79 1.55 -42.23
N PRO A 26 -66.46 0.74 -41.39
CA PRO A 26 -65.83 -0.43 -40.74
C PRO A 26 -66.03 -1.71 -41.54
N LEU A 27 -65.05 -2.53 -41.68
CA LEU A 27 -65.12 -3.94 -42.01
C LEU A 27 -65.14 -4.77 -40.74
N LEU A 28 -66.18 -5.58 -40.56
CA LEU A 28 -66.28 -6.62 -39.56
C LEU A 28 -65.23 -7.67 -39.84
N VAL A 29 -64.29 -7.83 -38.91
CA VAL A 29 -63.42 -9.00 -38.89
C VAL A 29 -63.83 -9.80 -37.69
N GLN A 30 -64.31 -11.02 -37.93
CA GLN A 30 -64.54 -12.04 -36.89
C GLN A 30 -63.24 -12.41 -36.20
N THR A 31 -63.16 -12.08 -34.96
CA THR A 31 -62.04 -12.48 -34.11
C THR A 31 -62.23 -13.92 -33.62
N LEU A 32 -61.44 -14.84 -34.18
CA LEU A 32 -61.26 -16.15 -33.57
C LEU A 32 -60.48 -15.99 -32.26
N LEU A 33 -61.15 -16.22 -31.14
CA LEU A 33 -60.52 -16.36 -29.85
C LEU A 33 -59.75 -17.70 -29.78
N ILE A 34 -58.44 -17.65 -29.93
CA ILE A 34 -57.56 -18.74 -29.55
C ILE A 34 -57.26 -18.53 -28.08
N PRO A 35 -57.54 -19.49 -27.15
CA PRO A 35 -57.12 -19.33 -25.79
C PRO A 35 -55.60 -19.44 -25.68
N PHE A 36 -54.93 -18.31 -25.40
CA PHE A 36 -53.55 -18.32 -24.91
C PHE A 36 -53.56 -19.03 -23.57
N LEU A 37 -53.16 -20.30 -23.52
CA LEU A 37 -52.69 -20.93 -22.32
C LEU A 37 -51.40 -20.20 -21.92
N SER A 38 -51.49 -19.25 -20.99
CA SER A 38 -50.35 -18.76 -20.25
C SER A 38 -49.75 -19.92 -19.46
N VAL A 39 -48.70 -20.53 -19.99
CA VAL A 39 -47.83 -21.36 -19.15
C VAL A 39 -47.19 -20.38 -18.19
N MET A 40 -47.74 -20.25 -16.96
CA MET A 40 -47.00 -19.71 -15.84
C MET A 40 -45.78 -20.61 -15.68
N GLN A 41 -44.61 -20.16 -16.13
CA GLN A 41 -43.37 -20.68 -15.60
C GLN A 41 -43.39 -20.34 -14.11
N VAL A 42 -43.76 -21.31 -13.29
CA VAL A 42 -43.43 -21.29 -11.90
C VAL A 42 -41.91 -21.41 -11.86
N ASN A 43 -41.22 -20.29 -11.72
CA ASN A 43 -39.86 -20.28 -11.31
C ASN A 43 -39.86 -20.88 -9.88
N SER A 44 -39.74 -22.19 -9.76
CA SER A 44 -39.43 -22.83 -8.51
C SER A 44 -38.08 -22.26 -8.04
N GLU A 45 -38.06 -21.60 -6.91
CA GLU A 45 -36.78 -21.25 -6.28
C GLU A 45 -35.87 -22.49 -6.28
N PRO A 46 -34.57 -22.34 -6.58
CA PRO A 46 -33.67 -23.48 -6.61
C PRO A 46 -33.69 -24.19 -5.27
N GLN A 47 -34.05 -25.46 -5.29
CA GLN A 47 -34.20 -26.23 -4.06
C GLN A 47 -32.81 -26.54 -3.50
N MET A 48 -32.48 -25.93 -2.36
CA MET A 48 -31.24 -26.17 -1.64
C MET A 48 -31.11 -27.63 -1.24
N PRO A 49 -29.90 -28.22 -1.25
CA PRO A 49 -29.72 -29.58 -0.72
C PRO A 49 -30.24 -29.70 0.71
N ALA A 50 -30.83 -30.84 1.06
CA ALA A 50 -31.41 -31.07 2.40
C ALA A 50 -30.44 -31.81 3.34
N SER A 51 -29.40 -32.42 2.84
CA SER A 51 -28.42 -33.20 3.60
C SER A 51 -27.44 -32.34 4.40
N SER A 52 -26.89 -32.91 5.48
CA SER A 52 -25.83 -32.23 6.27
C SER A 52 -24.52 -32.03 5.49
N GLU A 53 -24.27 -32.84 4.46
CA GLU A 53 -23.18 -32.72 3.53
C GLU A 53 -23.70 -32.81 2.10
N TYR A 54 -23.05 -32.11 1.21
CA TYR A 54 -23.37 -32.09 -0.22
C TYR A 54 -22.07 -32.07 -1.05
N THR A 55 -21.99 -32.91 -2.05
CA THR A 55 -20.88 -32.86 -3.02
C THR A 55 -21.41 -32.33 -4.35
N ASN A 56 -20.83 -31.20 -4.79
CA ASN A 56 -21.26 -30.54 -6.00
C ASN A 56 -20.66 -31.15 -7.29
N SER A 57 -21.04 -30.63 -8.45
CA SER A 57 -20.59 -31.11 -9.76
C SER A 57 -19.11 -30.81 -10.07
N ALA A 58 -18.45 -30.01 -9.27
CA ALA A 58 -16.99 -29.79 -9.36
C ALA A 58 -16.21 -30.71 -8.42
N GLY A 59 -16.89 -31.63 -7.71
CA GLY A 59 -16.27 -32.54 -6.76
C GLY A 59 -15.92 -31.90 -5.41
N MET A 60 -16.52 -30.75 -5.08
CA MET A 60 -16.31 -30.04 -3.82
C MET A 60 -17.29 -30.58 -2.77
N ARG A 61 -16.77 -30.98 -1.62
CA ARG A 61 -17.59 -31.31 -0.45
C ARG A 61 -17.96 -30.04 0.30
N LEU A 62 -19.23 -29.82 0.57
CA LEU A 62 -19.75 -28.71 1.34
C LEU A 62 -20.45 -29.25 2.60
N VAL A 63 -20.29 -28.53 3.70
CA VAL A 63 -20.87 -28.84 5.02
C VAL A 63 -21.97 -27.84 5.32
N ARG A 64 -23.13 -28.33 5.75
CA ARG A 64 -24.25 -27.49 6.16
C ARG A 64 -24.01 -26.95 7.57
N LEU A 65 -24.08 -25.63 7.69
CA LEU A 65 -24.01 -24.90 8.96
C LEU A 65 -25.41 -24.37 9.29
N GLU A 66 -25.87 -24.65 10.52
CA GLU A 66 -27.19 -24.20 10.96
C GLU A 66 -27.14 -22.71 11.34
N SER A 67 -28.35 -22.10 11.37
CA SER A 67 -28.48 -20.74 11.88
C SER A 67 -28.16 -20.69 13.39
N GLY A 68 -27.58 -19.56 13.82
CA GLY A 68 -27.16 -19.39 15.21
C GLY A 68 -26.62 -18.01 15.49
N SER A 69 -26.15 -17.79 16.71
CA SER A 69 -25.49 -16.54 17.10
C SER A 69 -24.13 -16.82 17.74
N PHE A 70 -23.19 -15.92 17.58
CA PHE A 70 -21.86 -16.01 18.16
C PHE A 70 -21.32 -14.63 18.49
N ALA A 71 -20.27 -14.57 19.31
CA ALA A 71 -19.49 -13.37 19.54
C ALA A 71 -18.41 -13.26 18.45
N MET A 72 -18.49 -12.26 17.59
CA MET A 72 -17.55 -11.96 16.54
C MET A 72 -16.48 -11.02 17.06
N GLY A 73 -15.20 -11.29 16.71
CA GLY A 73 -14.06 -10.54 17.19
C GLY A 73 -13.42 -11.11 18.46
N GLN A 74 -12.43 -10.39 19.01
CA GLN A 74 -11.70 -10.80 20.22
C GLN A 74 -11.13 -9.59 20.97
N ASP A 75 -11.50 -9.41 22.25
CA ASP A 75 -11.01 -8.30 23.06
C ASP A 75 -9.67 -8.64 23.73
N ALA A 76 -9.58 -9.74 24.46
CA ALA A 76 -8.36 -10.11 25.17
C ALA A 76 -7.41 -10.91 24.26
N GLY A 77 -6.20 -10.39 24.06
CA GLY A 77 -5.20 -11.03 23.21
C GLY A 77 -5.49 -10.97 21.71
N GLY A 78 -6.50 -10.20 21.30
CA GLY A 78 -6.80 -9.89 19.92
C GLY A 78 -6.10 -8.60 19.44
N ASP A 79 -6.11 -8.39 18.13
CA ASP A 79 -5.62 -7.18 17.53
C ASP A 79 -6.64 -6.03 17.66
N TRP A 80 -6.21 -4.83 17.34
CA TRP A 80 -7.04 -3.63 17.49
C TRP A 80 -8.29 -3.66 16.58
N ASP A 81 -8.19 -4.27 15.40
CA ASP A 81 -9.24 -4.34 14.38
C ASP A 81 -10.24 -5.49 14.60
N GLU A 82 -9.96 -6.37 15.56
CA GLU A 82 -10.89 -7.41 16.02
C GLU A 82 -11.91 -6.88 17.03
N ARG A 83 -11.88 -5.58 17.33
CA ARG A 83 -12.72 -4.90 18.35
C ARG A 83 -13.64 -3.87 17.70
N PRO A 84 -14.78 -3.59 18.36
CA PRO A 84 -15.32 -4.25 19.57
C PRO A 84 -15.87 -5.64 19.27
N VAL A 85 -15.77 -6.54 20.26
CA VAL A 85 -16.53 -7.80 20.20
C VAL A 85 -18.03 -7.48 20.21
N HIS A 86 -18.76 -8.11 19.31
CA HIS A 86 -20.21 -7.88 19.17
C HIS A 86 -20.94 -9.18 18.83
N THR A 87 -22.23 -9.23 19.12
CA THR A 87 -23.06 -10.41 18.80
C THR A 87 -23.44 -10.39 17.33
N VAL A 88 -23.15 -11.47 16.61
CA VAL A 88 -23.63 -11.70 15.25
C VAL A 88 -24.60 -12.88 15.22
N ARG A 89 -25.74 -12.68 14.57
CA ARG A 89 -26.72 -13.73 14.28
C ARG A 89 -26.65 -14.08 12.79
N ILE A 90 -26.36 -15.35 12.48
CA ILE A 90 -26.57 -15.97 11.17
C ILE A 90 -28.02 -16.46 11.15
N SER A 91 -28.89 -15.81 10.40
CA SER A 91 -30.34 -16.03 10.47
C SER A 91 -30.82 -17.24 9.69
N ARG A 92 -30.03 -17.74 8.73
CA ARG A 92 -30.40 -18.86 7.86
C ARG A 92 -29.25 -19.87 7.77
N PRO A 93 -29.58 -21.17 7.64
CA PRO A 93 -28.56 -22.16 7.34
C PRO A 93 -27.95 -21.90 5.96
N PHE A 94 -26.67 -22.22 5.83
CA PHE A 94 -25.92 -22.16 4.57
C PHE A 94 -24.95 -23.33 4.50
N TYR A 95 -24.38 -23.59 3.32
CA TYR A 95 -23.30 -24.55 3.17
C TYR A 95 -21.98 -23.81 2.96
N LEU A 96 -20.91 -24.38 3.51
CA LEU A 96 -19.55 -23.88 3.31
C LEU A 96 -18.68 -25.02 2.77
N GLY A 97 -17.79 -24.71 1.83
CA GLY A 97 -16.77 -25.65 1.36
C GLY A 97 -16.04 -26.27 2.55
N ALA A 98 -15.97 -27.59 2.63
CA ALA A 98 -15.28 -28.28 3.71
C ALA A 98 -13.80 -27.93 3.76
N THR A 99 -13.21 -27.60 2.62
CA THR A 99 -11.84 -27.14 2.40
C THR A 99 -11.84 -25.94 1.48
N GLU A 100 -10.68 -25.35 1.26
CA GLU A 100 -10.46 -24.38 0.19
C GLU A 100 -10.66 -25.06 -1.18
N VAL A 101 -10.86 -24.23 -2.21
CA VAL A 101 -10.92 -24.69 -3.61
C VAL A 101 -9.55 -25.17 -4.05
N THR A 102 -9.50 -26.36 -4.67
CA THR A 102 -8.25 -26.96 -5.16
C THR A 102 -7.94 -26.56 -6.60
N ASN A 103 -6.69 -26.77 -7.03
CA ASN A 103 -6.28 -26.58 -8.42
C ASN A 103 -7.18 -27.37 -9.40
N ALA A 104 -7.42 -28.67 -9.15
CA ALA A 104 -8.25 -29.49 -10.02
C ALA A 104 -9.71 -28.99 -10.11
N GLN A 105 -10.23 -28.38 -9.05
CA GLN A 105 -11.56 -27.80 -9.03
C GLN A 105 -11.62 -26.48 -9.79
N TYR A 106 -10.63 -25.59 -9.55
CA TYR A 106 -10.57 -24.29 -10.18
C TYR A 106 -10.31 -24.38 -11.70
N GLU A 107 -9.45 -25.27 -12.13
CA GLU A 107 -9.11 -25.48 -13.54
C GLU A 107 -10.28 -26.02 -14.40
N GLN A 108 -11.38 -26.48 -13.77
CA GLN A 108 -12.61 -26.74 -14.51
C GLN A 108 -13.28 -25.44 -15.00
N PHE A 109 -13.03 -24.33 -14.32
CA PHE A 109 -13.47 -23.01 -14.68
C PHE A 109 -12.46 -22.29 -15.59
N ASP A 110 -11.21 -22.24 -15.17
CA ASP A 110 -10.10 -21.62 -15.91
C ASP A 110 -8.94 -22.63 -16.10
N PRO A 111 -8.94 -23.38 -17.22
CA PRO A 111 -7.86 -24.31 -17.52
C PRO A 111 -6.48 -23.68 -17.68
N ALA A 112 -6.41 -22.36 -18.01
CA ALA A 112 -5.14 -21.65 -18.19
C ALA A 112 -4.41 -21.43 -16.86
N HIS A 113 -5.14 -21.42 -15.75
CA HIS A 113 -4.56 -21.29 -14.41
C HIS A 113 -3.50 -22.37 -14.10
N ARG A 114 -3.57 -23.51 -14.79
CA ARG A 114 -2.58 -24.60 -14.68
C ARG A 114 -1.14 -24.15 -14.92
N GLU A 115 -0.92 -23.11 -15.68
CA GLU A 115 0.40 -22.52 -15.94
C GLU A 115 1.01 -21.87 -14.69
N LEU A 116 0.19 -21.54 -13.70
CA LEU A 116 0.64 -20.96 -12.43
C LEU A 116 1.00 -22.00 -11.38
N ARG A 117 0.72 -23.28 -11.62
CA ARG A 117 1.09 -24.34 -10.69
C ARG A 117 2.58 -24.38 -10.45
N GLY A 118 2.97 -24.44 -9.19
CA GLY A 118 4.38 -24.48 -8.80
C GLY A 118 5.11 -23.15 -8.94
N LYS A 119 4.42 -22.07 -9.32
CA LYS A 119 4.99 -20.72 -9.28
C LYS A 119 5.45 -20.43 -7.85
N LEU A 120 6.67 -19.90 -7.71
CA LEU A 120 7.34 -19.70 -6.42
C LEU A 120 7.46 -20.97 -5.56
N GLY A 121 7.22 -22.16 -6.13
CA GLY A 121 7.30 -23.43 -5.43
C GLY A 121 5.99 -23.95 -4.82
N PHE A 122 4.92 -23.18 -4.83
CA PHE A 122 3.65 -23.50 -4.17
C PHE A 122 2.58 -24.05 -5.11
N SER A 123 1.54 -24.71 -4.56
CA SER A 123 0.32 -25.13 -5.24
C SER A 123 0.59 -25.95 -6.53
N LYS A 124 1.22 -27.12 -6.38
CA LYS A 124 1.65 -27.99 -7.49
C LYS A 124 0.63 -29.08 -7.81
N GLY A 125 0.03 -29.67 -6.76
CA GLY A 125 -0.83 -30.85 -6.85
C GLY A 125 -2.27 -30.52 -7.22
N ASP A 126 -2.98 -31.54 -7.69
CA ASP A 126 -4.41 -31.44 -7.99
C ASP A 126 -5.25 -31.13 -6.72
N ASP A 127 -4.83 -31.69 -5.58
CA ASP A 127 -5.46 -31.57 -4.27
C ASP A 127 -4.89 -30.42 -3.42
N GLU A 128 -4.04 -29.57 -3.95
CA GLU A 128 -3.53 -28.38 -3.25
C GLU A 128 -4.46 -27.19 -3.49
N ALA A 129 -4.59 -26.33 -2.46
CA ALA A 129 -5.37 -25.09 -2.55
C ALA A 129 -4.90 -24.24 -3.72
N VAL A 130 -5.82 -23.71 -4.49
CA VAL A 130 -5.51 -22.77 -5.56
C VAL A 130 -5.07 -21.45 -4.95
N VAL A 131 -3.98 -20.88 -5.47
CA VAL A 131 -3.43 -19.56 -5.12
C VAL A 131 -3.16 -18.76 -6.38
N PHE A 132 -2.72 -17.51 -6.28
CA PHE A 132 -2.61 -16.58 -7.40
C PHE A 132 -3.95 -16.28 -8.08
N VAL A 133 -5.04 -16.35 -7.31
CA VAL A 133 -6.40 -15.99 -7.72
C VAL A 133 -6.79 -14.70 -7.01
N ASP A 134 -7.13 -13.67 -7.75
CA ASP A 134 -7.65 -12.43 -7.19
C ASP A 134 -9.12 -12.57 -6.77
N TRP A 135 -9.63 -11.56 -6.02
CA TRP A 135 -11.01 -11.60 -5.53
C TRP A 135 -12.05 -11.67 -6.66
N HIS A 136 -11.81 -10.97 -7.77
CA HIS A 136 -12.73 -10.96 -8.90
C HIS A 136 -12.80 -12.33 -9.57
N GLU A 137 -11.66 -13.02 -9.69
CA GLU A 137 -11.55 -14.36 -10.24
C GLU A 137 -12.19 -15.41 -9.31
N ALA A 138 -11.97 -15.29 -7.99
CA ALA A 138 -12.64 -16.16 -7.00
C ALA A 138 -14.15 -16.00 -7.05
N ARG A 139 -14.64 -14.78 -7.18
CA ARG A 139 -16.07 -14.48 -7.35
C ARG A 139 -16.60 -15.02 -8.69
N ALA A 140 -15.85 -14.83 -9.78
CA ALA A 140 -16.25 -15.35 -11.11
C ALA A 140 -16.34 -16.89 -11.11
N PHE A 141 -15.47 -17.58 -10.38
CA PHE A 141 -15.58 -19.03 -10.16
C PHE A 141 -16.91 -19.39 -9.49
N CYS A 142 -17.30 -18.68 -8.44
CA CYS A 142 -18.57 -18.89 -7.76
C CYS A 142 -19.76 -18.63 -8.68
N GLU A 143 -19.73 -17.56 -9.49
CA GLU A 143 -20.77 -17.24 -10.48
C GLU A 143 -20.87 -18.31 -11.58
N TRP A 144 -19.73 -18.83 -12.05
CA TRP A 144 -19.69 -19.96 -13.00
C TRP A 144 -20.35 -21.22 -12.40
N LEU A 145 -20.02 -21.53 -11.15
CA LEU A 145 -20.58 -22.71 -10.45
C LEU A 145 -22.08 -22.52 -10.21
N ALA A 146 -22.51 -21.33 -9.83
CA ALA A 146 -23.91 -20.98 -9.66
C ALA A 146 -24.71 -21.16 -10.96
N LYS A 147 -24.16 -20.72 -12.08
CA LYS A 147 -24.76 -20.89 -13.41
C LYS A 147 -24.80 -22.37 -13.82
N LYS A 148 -23.73 -23.14 -13.51
CA LYS A 148 -23.61 -24.56 -13.86
C LYS A 148 -24.67 -25.42 -13.15
N GLU A 149 -24.98 -25.11 -11.90
CA GLU A 149 -25.87 -25.92 -11.07
C GLU A 149 -27.23 -25.30 -10.80
N GLY A 150 -27.43 -24.03 -11.12
CA GLY A 150 -28.68 -23.30 -10.80
C GLY A 150 -28.85 -23.07 -9.29
N LEU A 151 -27.75 -23.07 -8.53
CA LEU A 151 -27.73 -22.90 -7.06
C LEU A 151 -26.94 -21.63 -6.68
N PRO A 152 -27.26 -20.92 -5.58
CA PRO A 152 -26.65 -19.64 -5.23
C PRO A 152 -25.26 -19.79 -4.58
N TYR A 153 -24.25 -20.13 -5.38
CA TYR A 153 -22.86 -20.16 -4.95
C TYR A 153 -22.26 -18.74 -4.91
N ARG A 154 -21.45 -18.46 -3.90
CA ARG A 154 -20.78 -17.20 -3.66
C ARG A 154 -19.56 -17.36 -2.76
N LEU A 155 -18.80 -16.30 -2.55
CA LEU A 155 -17.86 -16.22 -1.43
C LEU A 155 -18.65 -16.13 -0.11
N PRO A 156 -18.10 -16.65 1.01
CA PRO A 156 -18.68 -16.42 2.32
C PRO A 156 -18.60 -14.93 2.70
N THR A 157 -19.51 -14.45 3.53
CA THR A 157 -19.28 -13.21 4.26
C THR A 157 -18.23 -13.43 5.34
N GLU A 158 -17.58 -12.36 5.79
CA GLU A 158 -16.62 -12.43 6.89
C GLU A 158 -17.22 -13.07 8.14
N ALA A 159 -18.46 -12.70 8.46
CA ALA A 159 -19.18 -13.26 9.60
C ALA A 159 -19.52 -14.75 9.45
N GLU A 160 -19.91 -15.20 8.27
CA GLU A 160 -20.14 -16.62 7.99
C GLU A 160 -18.84 -17.43 8.12
N TRP A 161 -17.72 -16.86 7.67
CA TRP A 161 -16.41 -17.49 7.78
C TRP A 161 -16.00 -17.65 9.26
N GLU A 162 -16.09 -16.58 10.07
CA GLU A 162 -15.72 -16.65 11.51
C GLU A 162 -16.68 -17.55 12.30
N TYR A 163 -17.99 -17.51 11.99
CA TYR A 163 -18.98 -18.43 12.56
C TYR A 163 -18.61 -19.90 12.32
N ALA A 164 -18.25 -20.22 11.08
CA ALA A 164 -17.81 -21.56 10.71
C ALA A 164 -16.49 -21.95 11.39
N CYS A 165 -15.53 -21.04 11.46
CA CYS A 165 -14.26 -21.27 12.11
C CYS A 165 -14.40 -21.54 13.59
N ARG A 166 -15.18 -20.74 14.31
CA ARG A 166 -15.43 -20.92 15.74
C ARG A 166 -16.20 -22.18 16.07
N ALA A 167 -17.14 -22.58 15.24
CA ALA A 167 -17.97 -23.78 15.45
C ALA A 167 -18.52 -23.88 16.89
N GLY A 168 -18.98 -22.75 17.44
CA GLY A 168 -19.54 -22.65 18.80
C GLY A 168 -18.54 -22.35 19.92
N THR A 169 -17.23 -22.23 19.63
CA THR A 169 -16.21 -21.84 20.62
C THR A 169 -16.12 -20.32 20.78
N THR A 170 -15.67 -19.86 21.94
CA THR A 170 -15.34 -18.47 22.25
C THR A 170 -13.84 -18.26 22.46
N THR A 171 -13.07 -19.33 22.34
CA THR A 171 -11.61 -19.36 22.51
C THR A 171 -10.89 -18.80 21.28
N PRO A 172 -9.59 -18.48 21.35
CA PRO A 172 -8.80 -17.99 20.22
C PRO A 172 -8.85 -18.91 19.00
N TYR A 173 -8.85 -20.22 19.22
CA TYR A 173 -8.92 -21.23 18.15
C TYR A 173 -10.15 -22.12 18.36
N SER A 174 -10.61 -22.77 17.31
CA SER A 174 -11.66 -23.79 17.39
C SER A 174 -11.28 -25.00 18.28
N THR A 175 -10.00 -25.13 18.60
CA THR A 175 -9.44 -26.18 19.45
C THR A 175 -9.24 -25.74 20.91
N GLY A 176 -9.58 -24.52 21.27
CA GLY A 176 -9.37 -23.95 22.61
C GLY A 176 -8.34 -22.80 22.61
N ASP A 177 -7.59 -22.68 23.71
CA ASP A 177 -6.63 -21.58 23.90
C ASP A 177 -5.33 -21.77 23.11
N SER A 178 -5.12 -22.89 22.49
CA SER A 178 -3.95 -23.18 21.66
C SER A 178 -4.33 -24.01 20.43
N LEU A 179 -3.51 -23.88 19.38
CA LEU A 179 -3.64 -24.69 18.16
C LEU A 179 -2.68 -25.89 18.26
N PRO A 180 -3.20 -27.13 18.45
CA PRO A 180 -2.38 -28.33 18.48
C PRO A 180 -1.64 -28.54 17.15
N GLU A 181 -0.50 -29.22 17.19
CA GLU A 181 0.34 -29.46 16.02
C GLU A 181 -0.43 -30.16 14.88
N ALA A 182 -1.32 -31.08 15.19
CA ALA A 182 -2.16 -31.78 14.19
C ALA A 182 -3.06 -30.84 13.37
N PHE A 183 -3.35 -29.65 13.87
CA PHE A 183 -4.14 -28.61 13.18
C PHE A 183 -3.30 -27.55 12.47
N ARG A 184 -1.97 -27.64 12.58
CA ARG A 184 -1.08 -26.62 12.01
C ARG A 184 -0.77 -26.95 10.58
N LYS A 185 -1.13 -26.02 9.69
CA LYS A 185 -0.76 -26.06 8.27
C LYS A 185 0.32 -25.03 7.90
N ASN A 186 0.73 -24.22 8.84
CA ASN A 186 1.88 -23.36 8.71
C ASN A 186 3.06 -24.06 9.41
N VAL A 187 4.09 -24.35 8.72
CA VAL A 187 5.20 -25.09 9.29
C VAL A 187 6.32 -24.18 9.75
N LYS A 188 6.41 -23.00 9.21
CA LYS A 188 7.38 -21.99 9.66
C LYS A 188 6.79 -20.60 9.45
N GLU A 189 7.09 -19.70 10.37
CA GLU A 189 7.09 -18.27 10.14
C GLU A 189 7.99 -18.02 8.93
N SER A 190 7.44 -18.20 7.76
CA SER A 190 8.26 -18.31 6.60
C SER A 190 8.61 -16.95 6.08
N TRP A 191 9.82 -16.79 5.90
CA TRP A 191 10.41 -15.85 5.02
C TRP A 191 9.97 -16.16 3.60
N PHE A 192 9.59 -15.12 2.87
CA PHE A 192 9.36 -15.28 1.46
C PHE A 192 10.62 -15.87 0.80
N PRO A 193 10.44 -16.83 -0.09
CA PRO A 193 11.54 -17.48 -0.79
C PRO A 193 12.57 -16.56 -1.40
N ALA A 194 12.16 -15.37 -1.73
CA ALA A 194 12.93 -14.47 -2.55
C ALA A 194 13.79 -13.45 -1.78
N ASP A 195 13.81 -13.42 -0.45
CA ASP A 195 14.70 -12.50 0.27
C ASP A 195 16.18 -12.95 0.24
N GLY A 196 16.45 -14.10 -0.33
CA GLY A 196 17.79 -14.58 -0.63
C GLY A 196 18.70 -14.85 0.57
N ARG A 197 18.19 -14.73 1.81
CA ARG A 197 19.05 -14.82 2.99
C ARG A 197 19.46 -16.23 3.36
N ASN A 198 18.71 -17.25 2.93
CA ASN A 198 18.97 -18.63 3.31
C ASN A 198 18.66 -19.62 2.18
N GLY A 199 19.25 -19.58 1.07
CA GLY A 199 19.41 -20.54 -0.03
C GLY A 199 18.55 -21.80 -0.15
N GLU A 200 17.82 -22.22 0.87
CA GLU A 200 16.93 -23.37 0.87
C GLU A 200 15.55 -22.98 1.42
N GLN A 201 14.57 -22.99 0.50
CA GLN A 201 13.18 -22.76 0.80
C GLN A 201 12.51 -24.07 1.14
N GLU A 202 12.01 -24.21 2.35
CA GLU A 202 11.02 -25.24 2.61
C GLU A 202 9.66 -24.78 2.07
N VAL A 203 9.33 -25.23 0.89
CA VAL A 203 8.00 -25.11 0.32
C VAL A 203 7.08 -26.09 1.03
N VAL A 204 6.01 -25.56 1.62
CA VAL A 204 4.97 -26.36 2.29
C VAL A 204 3.98 -26.85 1.25
N SER A 205 3.52 -28.10 1.36
CA SER A 205 2.40 -28.58 0.56
C SER A 205 1.10 -27.91 1.01
N LEU A 206 0.36 -27.36 0.05
CA LEU A 206 -0.95 -26.75 0.27
C LEU A 206 -2.10 -27.76 0.09
N ALA A 207 -1.82 -29.08 0.16
CA ALA A 207 -2.83 -30.12 0.04
C ALA A 207 -3.93 -29.95 1.09
N VAL A 208 -5.18 -29.80 0.64
CA VAL A 208 -6.33 -29.52 1.51
C VAL A 208 -6.79 -30.77 2.27
N GLY A 209 -7.47 -30.55 3.39
CA GLY A 209 -8.08 -31.65 4.16
C GLY A 209 -7.08 -32.56 4.87
N LYS A 210 -5.87 -32.08 5.15
CA LYS A 210 -4.83 -32.88 5.84
C LYS A 210 -4.81 -32.64 7.35
N VAL A 211 -5.62 -31.75 7.87
CA VAL A 211 -5.80 -31.50 9.30
C VAL A 211 -7.16 -32.03 9.78
N PRO A 212 -7.36 -32.28 11.09
CA PRO A 212 -8.67 -32.66 11.60
C PRO A 212 -9.72 -31.57 11.34
N ALA A 213 -10.96 -31.99 11.11
CA ALA A 213 -12.08 -31.06 11.03
C ALA A 213 -12.35 -30.39 12.39
N ASN A 214 -12.80 -29.14 12.36
CA ASN A 214 -13.33 -28.49 13.54
C ASN A 214 -14.68 -29.12 13.95
N PRO A 215 -15.31 -28.74 15.10
CA PRO A 215 -16.58 -29.28 15.51
C PRO A 215 -17.73 -29.11 14.51
N GLY A 216 -17.63 -28.13 13.60
CA GLY A 216 -18.57 -27.90 12.50
C GLY A 216 -18.33 -28.76 11.27
N GLY A 217 -17.32 -29.60 11.22
CA GLY A 217 -16.97 -30.46 10.07
C GLY A 217 -16.15 -29.78 8.98
N VAL A 218 -15.66 -28.54 9.21
CA VAL A 218 -14.87 -27.75 8.28
C VAL A 218 -13.38 -27.91 8.61
N LEU A 219 -12.52 -27.95 7.57
CA LEU A 219 -11.09 -28.19 7.67
C LEU A 219 -10.29 -26.94 7.23
N ASP A 220 -9.01 -26.91 7.59
CA ASP A 220 -8.00 -25.96 7.12
C ASP A 220 -8.28 -24.47 7.45
N LEU A 221 -9.14 -24.17 8.46
CA LEU A 221 -9.53 -22.80 8.84
C LEU A 221 -8.45 -22.04 9.66
N HIS A 222 -7.35 -22.67 10.02
CA HIS A 222 -6.25 -22.10 10.80
C HIS A 222 -4.91 -22.30 10.07
N GLY A 223 -4.69 -21.55 9.00
CA GLY A 223 -3.50 -21.67 8.15
C GLY A 223 -3.79 -22.25 6.78
N ASN A 224 -2.83 -22.88 6.14
CA ASN A 224 -2.81 -23.31 4.76
C ASN A 224 -2.78 -22.14 3.78
N VAL A 225 -3.93 -21.57 3.40
CA VAL A 225 -4.00 -20.32 2.65
C VAL A 225 -5.01 -19.36 3.30
N GLU A 226 -4.77 -18.08 3.19
CA GLU A 226 -5.77 -17.07 3.51
C GLU A 226 -6.95 -17.20 2.54
N GLU A 227 -8.13 -16.82 2.97
CA GLU A 227 -9.33 -17.05 2.19
C GLU A 227 -10.10 -15.76 1.94
N TRP A 228 -10.36 -15.45 0.66
CA TRP A 228 -11.19 -14.33 0.27
C TRP A 228 -12.60 -14.43 0.83
N CYS A 229 -13.07 -13.33 1.45
CA CYS A 229 -14.47 -13.10 1.80
C CYS A 229 -15.12 -12.07 0.86
N ASP A 230 -16.47 -12.01 0.83
CA ASP A 230 -17.21 -11.08 -0.03
C ASP A 230 -17.14 -9.63 0.45
N ASP A 231 -16.82 -9.42 1.72
CA ASP A 231 -16.93 -8.16 2.45
C ASP A 231 -15.80 -7.19 2.07
N TRP A 232 -16.13 -5.88 2.01
CA TRP A 232 -15.15 -4.83 2.13
C TRP A 232 -14.69 -4.71 3.57
N TYR A 233 -13.39 -4.64 3.75
CA TYR A 233 -12.78 -4.47 5.06
C TYR A 233 -13.09 -3.09 5.66
N GLY A 234 -13.24 -3.06 6.96
CA GLY A 234 -13.37 -1.84 7.75
C GLY A 234 -13.56 -2.13 9.23
N PRO A 235 -13.53 -1.11 10.08
CA PRO A 235 -13.69 -1.28 11.51
C PRO A 235 -15.05 -1.91 11.87
N TYR A 236 -15.07 -2.73 12.91
CA TYR A 236 -16.29 -3.25 13.46
C TYR A 236 -17.12 -2.14 14.13
N GLU A 237 -18.42 -2.32 14.17
CA GLU A 237 -19.34 -1.46 14.90
C GLU A 237 -19.84 -2.19 16.15
N ALA A 238 -20.00 -1.43 17.23
CA ALA A 238 -20.62 -1.95 18.44
C ALA A 238 -22.11 -2.27 18.24
N GLY A 239 -22.60 -3.28 18.95
CA GLY A 239 -24.01 -3.68 18.93
C GLY A 239 -24.28 -4.93 18.09
N ASP A 240 -25.42 -5.55 18.36
CA ASP A 240 -25.84 -6.81 17.75
C ASP A 240 -26.12 -6.62 16.26
N GLN A 241 -25.63 -7.53 15.42
CA GLN A 241 -25.83 -7.53 13.99
C GLN A 241 -26.51 -8.83 13.52
N THR A 242 -27.31 -8.76 12.47
CA THR A 242 -27.89 -9.94 11.83
C THR A 242 -27.45 -9.99 10.39
N ASP A 243 -26.84 -11.10 10.00
CA ASP A 243 -26.33 -11.36 8.65
C ASP A 243 -25.50 -10.18 8.09
N PRO A 244 -24.47 -9.69 8.78
CA PRO A 244 -23.68 -8.57 8.29
C PRO A 244 -22.96 -8.92 6.99
N VAL A 245 -22.74 -7.89 6.14
CA VAL A 245 -22.12 -7.99 4.82
C VAL A 245 -20.95 -6.99 4.64
N GLY A 246 -20.38 -6.56 5.76
CA GLY A 246 -19.26 -5.62 5.79
C GLY A 246 -19.65 -4.19 5.44
N ARG A 247 -18.69 -3.43 4.94
CA ARG A 247 -18.85 -2.04 4.53
C ARG A 247 -19.43 -1.93 3.12
N ALA A 248 -20.01 -0.76 2.81
CA ALA A 248 -20.56 -0.46 1.48
C ALA A 248 -19.48 -0.33 0.41
N ASP A 249 -18.29 0.14 0.80
CA ASP A 249 -17.12 0.36 -0.04
C ASP A 249 -15.84 0.32 0.80
N GLY A 250 -14.68 0.13 0.17
CA GLY A 250 -13.38 0.07 0.81
C GLY A 250 -12.26 -0.04 -0.23
N ASP A 251 -11.02 -0.01 0.23
CA ASP A 251 -9.84 -0.28 -0.60
C ASP A 251 -9.49 -1.78 -0.60
N PHE A 252 -9.83 -2.50 0.47
CA PHE A 252 -9.45 -3.89 0.68
C PHE A 252 -10.66 -4.81 0.80
N LYS A 253 -10.52 -6.02 0.27
CA LYS A 253 -11.41 -7.14 0.58
C LYS A 253 -10.86 -7.91 1.77
N VAL A 254 -11.76 -8.40 2.61
CA VAL A 254 -11.39 -9.20 3.78
C VAL A 254 -10.77 -10.52 3.34
N THR A 255 -9.66 -10.91 3.99
CA THR A 255 -9.13 -12.27 3.99
C THR A 255 -9.10 -12.82 5.41
N ARG A 256 -9.26 -14.13 5.56
CA ARG A 256 -9.39 -14.81 6.86
C ARG A 256 -8.53 -16.07 6.92
N GLY A 257 -8.25 -16.58 8.13
CA GLY A 257 -7.63 -17.89 8.38
C GLY A 257 -6.11 -17.85 8.51
N GLY A 258 -5.46 -16.86 7.93
CA GLY A 258 -4.01 -16.85 7.78
C GLY A 258 -3.53 -17.91 6.78
N SER A 259 -2.25 -17.96 6.52
CA SER A 259 -1.64 -18.86 5.53
C SER A 259 -0.55 -19.74 6.13
N HIS A 260 0.04 -20.58 5.29
CA HIS A 260 1.24 -21.38 5.62
C HIS A 260 2.43 -20.53 6.08
N SER A 261 2.40 -19.21 5.82
CA SER A 261 3.44 -18.23 6.17
C SER A 261 3.10 -17.39 7.40
N THR A 262 1.94 -17.60 8.00
CA THR A 262 1.43 -16.78 9.10
C THR A 262 1.86 -17.33 10.45
N LYS A 263 2.30 -16.47 11.37
CA LYS A 263 2.62 -16.86 12.75
C LYS A 263 1.40 -17.40 13.48
N LEU A 264 1.64 -18.33 14.42
CA LEU A 264 0.55 -18.97 15.16
C LEU A 264 -0.38 -17.98 15.83
N GLU A 265 0.15 -16.90 16.38
CA GLU A 265 -0.64 -15.86 17.07
C GLU A 265 -1.67 -15.16 16.16
N TYR A 266 -1.46 -15.20 14.83
CA TYR A 266 -2.36 -14.63 13.83
C TYR A 266 -3.24 -15.69 13.12
N LEU A 267 -3.20 -16.95 13.56
CA LEU A 267 -4.11 -18.01 13.06
C LEU A 267 -5.40 -18.13 13.90
N ARG A 268 -5.71 -17.15 14.73
CA ARG A 268 -6.90 -17.14 15.60
C ARG A 268 -8.17 -17.00 14.76
N SER A 269 -9.28 -17.55 15.28
CA SER A 269 -10.57 -17.45 14.62
C SER A 269 -11.00 -16.01 14.35
N ALA A 270 -10.63 -15.07 15.23
CA ALA A 270 -10.98 -13.66 15.12
C ALA A 270 -10.03 -12.88 14.22
N ASN A 271 -8.81 -13.37 13.96
CA ASN A 271 -7.82 -12.61 13.21
C ASN A 271 -8.33 -12.26 11.81
N ARG A 272 -8.13 -11.01 11.46
CA ARG A 272 -8.58 -10.38 10.21
C ARG A 272 -7.38 -9.92 9.41
N ALA A 273 -7.47 -10.04 8.10
CA ALA A 273 -6.53 -9.44 7.19
C ALA A 273 -7.27 -8.86 5.98
N GLY A 274 -6.57 -8.18 5.12
CA GLY A 274 -7.13 -7.66 3.90
C GLY A 274 -6.11 -7.63 2.77
N ALA A 275 -6.62 -7.59 1.54
CA ALA A 275 -5.81 -7.39 0.35
C ALA A 275 -6.59 -6.58 -0.68
N LEU A 276 -5.86 -5.94 -1.61
CA LEU A 276 -6.49 -5.29 -2.76
C LEU A 276 -7.27 -6.34 -3.57
N PRO A 277 -8.46 -6.01 -4.11
CA PRO A 277 -9.26 -6.98 -4.87
C PRO A 277 -8.53 -7.62 -6.06
N GLU A 278 -7.51 -6.97 -6.59
CA GLU A 278 -6.69 -7.40 -7.73
C GLU A 278 -5.39 -8.13 -7.33
N ASP A 279 -5.15 -8.31 -6.01
CA ASP A 279 -3.93 -8.97 -5.52
C ASP A 279 -3.96 -10.48 -5.79
N ARG A 280 -2.97 -10.96 -6.53
CA ARG A 280 -2.75 -12.38 -6.83
C ARG A 280 -1.59 -12.90 -6.01
N SER A 281 -1.83 -13.16 -4.75
CA SER A 281 -0.82 -13.64 -3.81
C SER A 281 -0.71 -15.17 -3.82
N TRP A 282 0.50 -15.68 -3.55
CA TRP A 282 0.75 -17.09 -3.27
C TRP A 282 0.23 -17.53 -1.89
N LEU A 283 -0.24 -16.58 -1.09
CA LEU A 283 -0.75 -16.79 0.26
C LEU A 283 -2.27 -16.88 0.31
N ILE A 284 -2.96 -16.41 -0.73
CA ILE A 284 -4.41 -16.23 -0.72
C ILE A 284 -5.05 -17.17 -1.74
N GLY A 285 -6.01 -17.97 -1.24
CA GLY A 285 -6.95 -18.76 -2.00
C GLY A 285 -8.38 -18.39 -1.59
N PHE A 286 -9.30 -19.33 -1.66
CA PHE A 286 -10.70 -19.10 -1.25
C PHE A 286 -11.45 -20.41 -1.04
N ARG A 287 -12.56 -20.32 -0.33
CA ARG A 287 -13.59 -21.37 -0.30
C ARG A 287 -14.96 -20.85 -0.74
N VAL A 288 -15.85 -21.73 -1.15
CA VAL A 288 -17.19 -21.34 -1.60
C VAL A 288 -18.21 -21.48 -0.48
N ALA A 289 -19.19 -20.58 -0.47
CA ALA A 289 -20.43 -20.72 0.28
C ALA A 289 -21.57 -21.02 -0.70
N LEU A 290 -22.56 -21.79 -0.24
CA LEU A 290 -23.79 -22.04 -0.98
C LEU A 290 -24.99 -21.64 -0.10
N GLY A 291 -25.75 -20.69 -0.56
CA GLY A 291 -26.89 -20.07 0.09
C GLY A 291 -27.13 -18.65 -0.42
N GLU A 292 -28.37 -18.19 -0.29
CA GLU A 292 -28.72 -16.82 -0.68
C GLU A 292 -27.83 -15.81 0.03
N ARG A 293 -27.34 -14.82 -0.74
CA ARG A 293 -26.60 -13.71 -0.14
C ARG A 293 -27.47 -12.96 0.86
N PRO A 294 -26.97 -12.63 2.05
CA PRO A 294 -27.70 -11.79 2.97
C PRO A 294 -28.18 -10.48 2.32
N LYS A 295 -29.38 -10.03 2.69
CA LYS A 295 -29.99 -8.79 2.17
C LYS A 295 -29.81 -7.61 3.12
N THR A 296 -29.01 -7.76 4.15
CA THR A 296 -28.66 -6.70 5.10
C THR A 296 -27.98 -5.54 4.36
N ALA A 297 -28.33 -4.32 4.72
CA ALA A 297 -27.64 -3.15 4.19
C ALA A 297 -26.21 -3.12 4.73
N PRO A 298 -25.21 -2.89 3.86
CA PRO A 298 -23.83 -2.76 4.32
C PRO A 298 -23.64 -1.53 5.19
N LEU A 299 -22.65 -1.57 6.07
CA LEU A 299 -22.28 -0.43 6.91
C LEU A 299 -21.73 0.71 6.05
N PRO A 300 -22.00 1.99 6.44
CA PRO A 300 -21.46 3.14 5.73
C PRO A 300 -19.92 3.19 5.85
N ALA A 301 -19.26 3.91 4.93
CA ALA A 301 -17.83 4.18 5.04
C ALA A 301 -17.54 4.93 6.34
N PRO A 302 -16.40 4.66 7.01
CA PRO A 302 -15.99 5.39 8.19
C PRO A 302 -15.70 6.88 7.85
N PRO A 303 -15.80 7.79 8.83
CA PRO A 303 -15.47 9.19 8.59
C PRO A 303 -14.00 9.33 8.16
N PRO A 304 -13.68 10.32 7.29
CA PRO A 304 -12.31 10.52 6.84
C PRO A 304 -11.39 10.91 8.01
N PRO A 305 -10.13 10.45 8.02
CA PRO A 305 -9.16 10.82 9.05
C PRO A 305 -8.81 12.32 9.00
N LEU A 306 -8.22 12.85 10.07
CA LEU A 306 -7.96 14.28 10.27
C LEU A 306 -7.19 14.92 9.11
N ASN A 307 -6.18 14.25 8.56
CA ASN A 307 -5.40 14.78 7.43
C ASN A 307 -6.23 15.00 6.15
N ARG A 308 -7.42 14.41 6.05
CA ARG A 308 -8.36 14.55 4.92
C ARG A 308 -9.54 15.48 5.22
N GLN A 309 -9.72 15.90 6.48
CA GLN A 309 -10.82 16.78 6.89
C GLN A 309 -10.47 18.25 6.62
N ASN A 310 -11.49 19.03 6.23
CA ASN A 310 -11.40 20.47 6.04
C ASN A 310 -10.25 20.92 5.10
N VAL A 311 -9.91 20.10 4.12
CA VAL A 311 -8.89 20.43 3.12
C VAL A 311 -9.43 21.52 2.21
N ARG A 312 -8.75 22.68 2.18
CA ARG A 312 -9.10 23.78 1.29
C ARG A 312 -8.97 23.32 -0.17
N GLN A 313 -9.96 23.64 -0.99
CA GLN A 313 -9.96 23.24 -2.41
C GLN A 313 -9.44 24.35 -3.34
N GLN A 314 -9.25 25.55 -2.83
CA GLN A 314 -8.81 26.69 -3.62
C GLN A 314 -7.31 26.91 -3.40
N THR A 315 -6.57 27.11 -4.49
CA THR A 315 -5.19 27.57 -4.42
C THR A 315 -5.18 29.00 -3.90
N PRO A 316 -4.38 29.30 -2.85
CA PRO A 316 -4.23 30.67 -2.37
C PRO A 316 -3.65 31.58 -3.45
N PRO A 317 -4.13 32.84 -3.59
CA PRO A 317 -3.61 33.76 -4.58
C PRO A 317 -2.16 34.19 -4.31
N ASP A 318 -1.71 34.03 -3.08
CA ASP A 318 -0.38 34.38 -2.56
C ASP A 318 0.54 33.15 -2.38
N LEU A 319 0.22 32.01 -2.99
CA LEU A 319 1.00 30.76 -2.85
C LEU A 319 2.49 30.95 -3.19
N THR A 320 2.81 31.85 -4.10
CA THR A 320 4.19 32.18 -4.48
C THR A 320 4.81 33.29 -3.64
N GLU A 321 4.07 33.87 -2.70
CA GLU A 321 4.64 34.85 -1.78
C GLU A 321 5.71 34.19 -0.90
N ALA A 322 6.91 34.75 -0.94
CA ALA A 322 8.11 34.14 -0.37
C ALA A 322 8.81 35.07 0.59
N PRO A 323 9.62 34.53 1.51
CA PRO A 323 10.68 35.31 2.14
C PRO A 323 11.60 35.94 1.07
N ASP A 324 12.14 37.13 1.36
CA ASP A 324 13.08 37.82 0.46
C ASP A 324 14.21 36.84 0.01
N PRO A 325 14.29 36.48 -1.28
CA PRO A 325 15.26 35.49 -1.75
C PRO A 325 16.72 35.96 -1.64
N ALA A 326 16.94 37.29 -1.47
CA ALA A 326 18.27 37.84 -1.26
C ALA A 326 18.74 37.75 0.21
N LYS A 327 17.85 37.35 1.13
CA LYS A 327 18.17 37.23 2.55
C LYS A 327 18.09 35.77 3.01
N PRO A 328 18.99 35.36 3.91
CA PRO A 328 18.90 34.02 4.52
C PRO A 328 17.56 33.86 5.26
N TYR A 329 16.85 32.79 4.97
CA TYR A 329 15.63 32.39 5.68
C TYR A 329 15.83 31.00 6.24
N PHE A 330 15.57 30.84 7.54
CA PHE A 330 15.54 29.55 8.24
C PHE A 330 14.47 29.53 9.31
N ARG A 331 13.73 28.44 9.36
CA ARG A 331 12.73 28.17 10.39
C ARG A 331 12.79 26.71 10.79
N GLY A 332 12.86 26.43 12.07
CA GLY A 332 12.91 25.08 12.61
C GLY A 332 14.00 24.91 13.67
N PRO A 333 14.15 23.70 14.24
CA PRO A 333 13.32 22.53 14.00
C PRO A 333 11.90 22.65 14.58
N ARG A 334 10.91 22.13 13.89
CA ARG A 334 9.51 21.99 14.35
C ARG A 334 9.14 20.52 14.39
N VAL A 335 8.35 20.10 15.38
CA VAL A 335 7.85 18.74 15.46
C VAL A 335 6.65 18.58 14.52
N TYR A 336 6.72 17.66 13.55
CA TYR A 336 5.58 17.34 12.68
C TYR A 336 4.93 15.98 13.02
N VAL A 337 5.66 15.04 13.63
CA VAL A 337 5.12 13.76 14.10
C VAL A 337 4.52 13.96 15.49
N LYS A 338 3.21 14.19 15.54
CA LYS A 338 2.45 14.42 16.78
C LYS A 338 1.48 13.25 17.00
N VAL A 339 2.01 12.08 17.36
CA VAL A 339 1.19 10.90 17.70
C VAL A 339 0.91 10.91 19.20
N PRO A 340 -0.36 10.85 19.63
CA PRO A 340 -0.71 10.80 21.04
C PRO A 340 -0.03 9.62 21.75
N PRO A 341 0.49 9.81 22.96
CA PRO A 341 1.09 8.73 23.74
C PRO A 341 0.10 7.59 23.99
N GLY A 342 0.56 6.35 23.80
CA GLY A 342 -0.27 5.17 23.99
C GLY A 342 -1.21 4.84 22.81
N SER A 343 -1.11 5.56 21.69
CA SER A 343 -1.82 5.19 20.46
C SER A 343 -1.36 3.83 19.96
N GLU A 344 -2.32 3.02 19.51
CA GLU A 344 -2.12 1.71 18.90
C GLU A 344 -2.99 1.57 17.65
N GLY A 345 -2.55 0.78 16.68
CA GLY A 345 -3.13 0.51 15.38
C GLY A 345 -4.46 1.18 15.02
N PRO A 346 -4.56 1.76 13.83
CA PRO A 346 -3.54 1.85 12.77
C PRO A 346 -2.56 3.02 12.95
N LEU A 347 -2.45 3.58 14.13
CA LEU A 347 -1.56 4.68 14.48
C LEU A 347 -0.79 4.32 15.76
N PHE A 348 0.52 4.19 15.67
CA PHE A 348 1.38 3.79 16.78
C PHE A 348 2.25 4.93 17.27
N SER A 349 2.33 5.12 18.59
CA SER A 349 3.18 6.15 19.19
C SER A 349 4.64 5.75 19.33
N ARG A 350 4.95 4.44 19.23
CA ARG A 350 6.25 3.89 19.60
C ARG A 350 7.34 4.12 18.57
N HIS A 351 7.07 3.84 17.30
CA HIS A 351 8.06 3.95 16.23
C HIS A 351 7.43 4.61 15.00
N ASN A 352 7.98 5.78 14.62
CA ASN A 352 7.55 6.60 13.50
C ASN A 352 8.79 6.96 12.69
N HIS A 353 8.81 6.61 11.38
CA HIS A 353 10.01 6.72 10.57
C HIS A 353 9.67 6.76 9.07
N ASP A 354 10.66 6.89 8.20
CA ASP A 354 10.57 6.82 6.74
C ASP A 354 9.56 7.80 6.12
N PRO A 355 9.80 9.12 6.22
CA PRO A 355 8.86 10.12 5.78
C PRO A 355 8.85 10.36 4.27
N GLY A 356 7.67 10.79 3.77
CA GLY A 356 7.46 11.45 2.48
C GLY A 356 6.85 12.83 2.69
N LEU A 357 7.17 13.81 1.83
CA LEU A 357 6.73 15.19 1.94
C LEU A 357 6.39 15.79 0.59
N VAL A 358 5.26 16.50 0.52
CA VAL A 358 4.87 17.24 -0.70
C VAL A 358 4.13 18.53 -0.33
N GLU A 359 4.29 19.58 -1.17
CA GLU A 359 3.36 20.72 -1.19
C GLU A 359 2.14 20.34 -2.03
N CYS A 360 0.96 20.50 -1.43
CA CYS A 360 -0.31 20.29 -2.12
C CYS A 360 -0.68 21.54 -2.95
N PRO A 361 -1.52 21.40 -4.00
CA PRO A 361 -1.96 22.54 -4.84
C PRO A 361 -2.61 23.69 -4.05
N ASN A 362 -3.17 23.41 -2.88
CA ASN A 362 -3.76 24.41 -1.97
C ASN A 362 -2.74 25.05 -1.03
N GLY A 363 -1.43 24.77 -1.19
CA GLY A 363 -0.35 25.32 -0.37
C GLY A 363 -0.14 24.61 0.99
N ASP A 364 -0.96 23.63 1.35
CA ASP A 364 -0.66 22.80 2.52
C ASP A 364 0.59 21.95 2.26
N LEU A 365 1.41 21.70 3.28
CA LEU A 365 2.38 20.61 3.25
C LEU A 365 1.72 19.34 3.80
N LEU A 366 1.80 18.26 3.04
CA LEU A 366 1.38 16.93 3.47
C LEU A 366 2.62 16.07 3.73
N ALA A 367 2.78 15.63 4.96
CA ALA A 367 3.80 14.65 5.35
C ALA A 367 3.14 13.31 5.66
N ILE A 368 3.75 12.24 5.19
CA ILE A 368 3.39 10.85 5.51
C ILE A 368 4.61 10.13 6.07
N TRP A 369 4.40 9.07 6.83
CA TRP A 369 5.47 8.23 7.35
C TRP A 369 4.90 6.90 7.82
N TYR A 370 5.73 5.86 7.89
CA TYR A 370 5.26 4.64 8.51
C TYR A 370 5.25 4.73 10.04
N THR A 371 4.27 4.05 10.64
CA THR A 371 4.04 3.96 12.08
C THR A 371 3.86 2.50 12.46
N CYS A 372 4.53 2.04 13.53
CA CYS A 372 4.49 0.64 13.95
C CYS A 372 4.98 0.44 15.39
N ARG A 373 4.82 -0.77 15.90
CA ARG A 373 5.53 -1.21 17.09
C ARG A 373 6.97 -1.62 16.80
N THR A 374 7.14 -2.37 15.69
CA THR A 374 8.44 -2.84 15.19
C THR A 374 8.40 -2.83 13.67
N GLU A 375 9.50 -2.44 13.01
CA GLU A 375 9.56 -2.35 11.55
C GLU A 375 9.23 -3.68 10.83
N PRO A 376 9.77 -4.84 11.23
CA PRO A 376 9.39 -6.11 10.64
C PRO A 376 8.10 -6.65 11.30
N GLY A 377 6.98 -5.97 11.12
CA GLY A 377 5.69 -6.32 11.72
C GLY A 377 4.56 -6.26 10.70
N ARG A 378 3.51 -7.05 10.93
CA ARG A 378 2.29 -7.04 10.11
C ARG A 378 1.45 -5.78 10.31
N GLU A 379 1.71 -5.04 11.39
CA GLU A 379 0.94 -3.88 11.82
C GLU A 379 1.58 -2.55 11.39
N LEU A 380 2.50 -2.56 10.42
CA LEU A 380 3.11 -1.34 9.95
C LEU A 380 2.17 -0.66 8.95
N GLY A 381 1.57 0.46 9.36
CA GLY A 381 0.72 1.31 8.54
C GLY A 381 1.35 2.68 8.26
N ILE A 382 0.68 3.51 7.47
CA ILE A 382 1.13 4.85 7.11
C ILE A 382 0.25 5.89 7.81
N ALA A 383 0.90 6.74 8.61
CA ALA A 383 0.32 7.93 9.22
C ALA A 383 0.54 9.16 8.34
N ALA A 384 -0.25 10.21 8.56
CA ALA A 384 -0.08 11.51 7.94
C ALA A 384 -0.30 12.65 8.92
N SER A 385 0.32 13.78 8.62
CA SER A 385 0.05 15.07 9.23
C SER A 385 0.08 16.15 8.15
N ARG A 386 -0.59 17.27 8.43
CA ARG A 386 -0.69 18.40 7.51
C ARG A 386 -0.26 19.68 8.18
N LEU A 387 0.62 20.46 7.55
CA LEU A 387 0.82 21.85 7.89
C LEU A 387 -0.08 22.66 6.96
N ARG A 388 -1.19 23.16 7.50
CA ARG A 388 -2.16 23.95 6.75
C ARG A 388 -1.54 25.25 6.26
N TYR A 389 -1.84 25.67 5.04
CA TYR A 389 -1.33 26.93 4.51
C TYR A 389 -1.67 28.12 5.44
N GLY A 390 -0.64 28.86 5.85
CA GLY A 390 -0.75 29.96 6.83
C GLY A 390 -0.76 29.53 8.29
N ALA A 391 -0.71 28.22 8.60
CA ALA A 391 -0.60 27.73 9.97
C ALA A 391 0.86 27.67 10.46
N GLU A 392 1.02 27.84 11.76
CA GLU A 392 2.33 27.76 12.43
C GLU A 392 2.68 26.32 12.83
N GLU A 393 1.66 25.52 13.09
CA GLU A 393 1.76 24.18 13.68
C GLU A 393 1.19 23.11 12.76
N TRP A 394 1.84 21.95 12.76
CA TRP A 394 1.35 20.75 12.13
C TRP A 394 0.11 20.21 12.87
N ASP A 395 -0.84 19.66 12.14
CA ASP A 395 -1.96 18.91 12.70
C ASP A 395 -1.47 17.72 13.53
N GLU A 396 -2.33 17.17 14.38
CA GLU A 396 -2.08 15.85 14.97
C GLU A 396 -2.02 14.76 13.90
N ALA A 397 -1.24 13.73 14.16
CA ALA A 397 -1.14 12.57 13.27
C ALA A 397 -2.48 11.84 13.15
N SER A 398 -2.77 11.35 11.97
CA SER A 398 -3.93 10.50 11.71
C SER A 398 -3.59 9.40 10.69
N PRO A 399 -4.33 8.28 10.64
CA PRO A 399 -4.10 7.25 9.64
C PRO A 399 -4.17 7.80 8.21
N CYS A 400 -3.31 7.31 7.32
CA CYS A 400 -3.28 7.70 5.91
C CYS A 400 -3.55 6.52 4.98
N TRP A 401 -2.87 5.41 5.25
CA TRP A 401 -2.97 4.17 4.51
C TRP A 401 -2.60 3.04 5.46
N ASP A 402 -3.36 1.95 5.42
CA ASP A 402 -3.14 0.79 6.27
C ASP A 402 -3.77 -0.42 5.61
N THR A 403 -2.95 -1.28 5.03
CA THR A 403 -3.41 -2.55 4.49
C THR A 403 -3.56 -3.53 5.64
N PRO A 404 -4.77 -4.01 5.92
CA PRO A 404 -5.05 -4.78 7.11
C PRO A 404 -4.12 -5.99 7.27
N ASP A 405 -3.41 -6.05 8.38
CA ASP A 405 -2.51 -7.13 8.76
C ASP A 405 -1.40 -7.41 7.70
N ARG A 406 -0.90 -6.33 7.08
CA ARG A 406 0.25 -6.32 6.15
C ARG A 406 1.32 -5.35 6.63
N ASN A 407 2.47 -5.40 5.98
CA ASN A 407 3.54 -4.43 6.22
C ASN A 407 3.53 -3.40 5.08
N ASP A 408 3.06 -2.19 5.39
CA ASP A 408 2.98 -1.05 4.47
C ASP A 408 4.29 -0.26 4.51
N HIS A 409 5.30 -0.74 3.82
CA HIS A 409 6.66 -0.20 3.92
C HIS A 409 6.98 0.84 2.87
N ALA A 410 7.81 1.81 3.23
CA ALA A 410 8.44 2.78 2.33
C ALA A 410 7.45 3.63 1.51
N PRO A 411 6.71 4.56 2.15
CA PRO A 411 5.84 5.49 1.44
C PRO A 411 6.63 6.54 0.68
N ALA A 412 6.09 6.97 -0.48
CA ALA A 412 6.60 8.11 -1.23
C ALA A 412 5.47 9.00 -1.74
N LEU A 413 5.69 10.32 -1.73
CA LEU A 413 4.78 11.33 -2.24
C LEU A 413 5.41 12.14 -3.36
N TRP A 414 4.58 12.52 -4.32
CA TRP A 414 4.99 13.42 -5.38
C TRP A 414 3.79 14.21 -5.91
N THR A 415 4.02 15.44 -6.37
CA THR A 415 3.04 16.28 -7.06
C THR A 415 3.53 16.57 -8.46
N ASP A 416 2.67 16.35 -9.47
CA ASP A 416 2.97 16.70 -10.84
C ASP A 416 2.62 18.17 -11.17
N GLU A 417 3.05 18.62 -12.34
CA GLU A 417 2.76 19.95 -12.87
C GLU A 417 1.28 20.18 -13.20
N LYS A 418 0.46 19.13 -13.13
CA LYS A 418 -1.01 19.18 -13.32
C LYS A 418 -1.76 19.22 -11.99
N SER A 419 -1.04 19.41 -10.88
CA SER A 419 -1.59 19.45 -9.53
C SER A 419 -2.17 18.11 -9.05
N THR A 420 -1.70 16.99 -9.59
CA THR A 420 -2.05 15.66 -9.14
C THR A 420 -1.05 15.18 -8.09
N LEU A 421 -1.53 14.78 -6.94
CA LEU A 421 -0.72 14.09 -5.93
C LEU A 421 -0.64 12.61 -6.25
N TYR A 422 0.54 12.04 -6.13
CA TYR A 422 0.83 10.61 -6.25
C TYR A 422 1.32 10.09 -4.91
N HIS A 423 0.71 9.02 -4.43
CA HIS A 423 1.17 8.27 -3.26
C HIS A 423 1.54 6.87 -3.69
N PHE A 424 2.82 6.53 -3.53
CA PHE A 424 3.36 5.19 -3.71
C PHE A 424 3.58 4.55 -2.36
N ASN A 425 3.37 3.24 -2.26
CA ASN A 425 3.65 2.50 -1.04
C ASN A 425 4.05 1.07 -1.38
N GLY A 426 4.98 0.49 -0.61
CA GLY A 426 5.33 -0.91 -0.71
C GLY A 426 4.38 -1.75 0.14
N LEU A 427 3.82 -2.80 -0.43
CA LEU A 427 2.93 -3.74 0.23
C LEU A 427 3.64 -5.09 0.37
N SER A 428 3.95 -5.49 1.60
CA SER A 428 4.54 -6.79 1.91
C SER A 428 3.49 -7.76 2.44
N ALA A 429 3.18 -8.79 1.68
CA ALA A 429 2.28 -9.86 2.13
C ALA A 429 2.88 -10.72 3.25
N ALA A 430 4.20 -10.77 3.38
CA ALA A 430 4.90 -11.65 4.32
C ALA A 430 5.43 -10.93 5.57
N ALA A 431 4.98 -9.71 5.84
CA ALA A 431 5.38 -8.90 7.01
C ALA A 431 6.90 -8.71 7.16
N THR A 432 7.62 -8.57 6.05
CA THR A 432 9.08 -8.36 6.01
C THR A 432 9.43 -7.27 5.01
N TRP A 433 10.70 -6.86 4.99
CA TRP A 433 11.26 -5.99 3.94
C TRP A 433 11.55 -6.73 2.62
N GLY A 434 11.03 -7.95 2.47
CA GLY A 434 11.32 -8.83 1.35
C GLY A 434 10.58 -8.44 0.07
N SER A 435 9.86 -9.39 -0.48
CA SER A 435 9.08 -9.14 -1.69
C SER A 435 7.92 -8.20 -1.43
N LEU A 436 7.92 -7.11 -2.17
CA LEU A 436 6.89 -6.09 -2.10
C LEU A 436 6.16 -5.98 -3.44
N ALA A 437 4.86 -5.78 -3.39
CA ALA A 437 4.13 -5.12 -4.47
C ALA A 437 4.17 -3.61 -4.24
N THR A 438 4.15 -2.83 -5.31
CA THR A 438 4.06 -1.37 -5.19
C THR A 438 2.66 -0.93 -5.54
N ILE A 439 2.00 -0.22 -4.64
CA ILE A 439 0.71 0.42 -4.89
C ILE A 439 0.89 1.86 -5.37
N LEU A 440 -0.11 2.34 -6.09
CA LEU A 440 -0.26 3.75 -6.46
C LEU A 440 -1.71 4.16 -6.25
N ARG A 441 -1.89 5.32 -5.61
CA ARG A 441 -3.15 6.07 -5.62
C ARG A 441 -2.87 7.55 -5.88
N THR A 442 -3.86 8.27 -6.40
CA THR A 442 -3.72 9.68 -6.79
C THR A 442 -4.82 10.53 -6.17
N SER A 443 -4.54 11.82 -6.03
CA SER A 443 -5.52 12.83 -5.59
C SER A 443 -5.40 14.09 -6.45
N THR A 444 -6.54 14.66 -6.81
CA THR A 444 -6.64 15.93 -7.56
C THR A 444 -7.29 17.04 -6.74
N ASP A 445 -7.48 16.83 -5.45
CA ASP A 445 -8.13 17.74 -4.51
C ASP A 445 -7.29 17.98 -3.25
N SER A 446 -5.97 18.08 -3.44
CA SER A 446 -5.00 18.33 -2.36
C SER A 446 -5.02 17.26 -1.26
N GLY A 447 -5.34 16.03 -1.58
CA GLY A 447 -5.36 14.91 -0.64
C GLY A 447 -6.61 14.84 0.24
N ALA A 448 -7.70 15.54 -0.10
CA ALA A 448 -8.99 15.39 0.58
C ALA A 448 -9.62 14.03 0.25
N THR A 449 -9.56 13.63 -1.02
CA THR A 449 -9.95 12.30 -1.48
C THR A 449 -8.83 11.68 -2.32
N TRP A 450 -8.83 10.35 -2.37
CA TRP A 450 -7.85 9.58 -3.11
C TRP A 450 -8.57 8.59 -4.05
N SER A 451 -7.98 8.33 -5.20
CA SER A 451 -8.42 7.23 -6.05
C SER A 451 -8.32 5.91 -5.31
N LYS A 452 -9.02 4.88 -5.78
CA LYS A 452 -8.71 3.51 -5.35
C LYS A 452 -7.24 3.24 -5.60
N ALA A 453 -6.60 2.55 -4.66
CA ALA A 453 -5.24 2.06 -4.85
C ALA A 453 -5.25 0.98 -5.92
N ARG A 454 -4.14 0.87 -6.64
CA ARG A 454 -3.90 -0.19 -7.61
C ARG A 454 -2.46 -0.68 -7.52
N LEU A 455 -2.26 -1.92 -7.83
CA LEU A 455 -0.93 -2.49 -7.98
C LEU A 455 -0.32 -2.02 -9.29
N ILE A 456 0.80 -1.30 -9.22
CA ILE A 456 1.57 -0.91 -10.43
C ILE A 456 2.55 -2.01 -10.84
N ASN A 457 2.85 -2.90 -9.91
CA ASN A 457 3.54 -4.16 -10.10
C ASN A 457 2.71 -5.23 -9.42
N PRO A 458 1.90 -6.00 -10.17
CA PRO A 458 0.97 -6.97 -9.59
C PRO A 458 1.67 -8.17 -8.96
N GLU A 459 2.94 -8.36 -9.24
CA GLU A 459 3.74 -9.43 -8.63
C GLU A 459 4.59 -8.86 -7.51
N HIS A 460 4.50 -9.49 -6.35
CA HIS A 460 5.40 -9.22 -5.23
C HIS A 460 6.83 -9.57 -5.63
N GLY A 461 7.63 -8.55 -5.90
CA GLY A 461 8.96 -8.69 -6.48
C GLY A 461 10.09 -8.20 -5.56
N LEU A 462 11.32 -8.40 -6.00
CA LEU A 462 12.52 -8.12 -5.22
C LEU A 462 13.03 -6.68 -5.37
N ARG A 463 12.39 -5.86 -6.21
CA ARG A 463 12.87 -4.56 -6.66
C ARG A 463 11.78 -3.49 -6.58
N HIS A 464 10.89 -3.57 -5.59
CA HIS A 464 9.65 -2.81 -5.54
C HIS A 464 9.41 -2.06 -4.22
N MET A 465 10.45 -1.78 -3.43
CA MET A 465 10.33 -0.96 -2.22
C MET A 465 10.54 0.52 -2.57
N PRO A 466 9.50 1.36 -2.64
CA PRO A 466 9.64 2.75 -3.07
C PRO A 466 10.66 3.54 -2.26
N VAL A 467 11.32 4.49 -2.92
CA VAL A 467 12.21 5.46 -2.29
C VAL A 467 11.67 6.86 -2.56
N GLU A 468 11.63 7.69 -1.54
CA GLU A 468 11.14 9.08 -1.61
C GLU A 468 12.09 9.95 -2.45
N SER A 469 12.00 9.79 -3.78
CA SER A 469 12.78 10.56 -4.77
C SER A 469 12.11 10.49 -6.15
N VAL A 470 10.79 10.69 -6.19
CA VAL A 470 10.00 10.63 -7.43
C VAL A 470 10.09 11.95 -8.18
N PHE A 471 10.27 11.90 -9.49
CA PHE A 471 10.24 13.09 -10.33
C PHE A 471 9.92 12.76 -11.80
N ARG A 472 9.60 13.79 -12.58
CA ARG A 472 9.45 13.69 -14.04
C ARG A 472 10.76 13.99 -14.74
N CYS A 473 11.20 13.09 -15.59
CA CYS A 473 12.36 13.27 -16.45
C CYS A 473 12.07 14.26 -17.59
N GLN A 474 13.13 14.83 -18.19
CA GLN A 474 13.05 15.78 -19.31
C GLN A 474 12.32 15.19 -20.55
N ASP A 475 12.30 13.87 -20.73
CA ASP A 475 11.57 13.18 -21.80
C ASP A 475 10.12 12.86 -21.45
N GLY A 476 9.64 13.32 -20.29
CA GLY A 476 8.28 13.13 -19.81
C GLY A 476 8.05 11.87 -18.98
N ALA A 477 9.02 10.98 -18.87
CA ALA A 477 8.87 9.78 -18.03
C ALA A 477 8.79 10.15 -16.54
N LEU A 478 7.86 9.52 -15.81
CA LEU A 478 7.94 9.48 -14.35
C LEU A 478 9.01 8.47 -13.94
N LEU A 479 9.84 8.84 -12.99
CA LEU A 479 10.86 7.98 -12.41
C LEU A 479 10.55 7.74 -10.94
N LEU A 480 10.42 6.46 -10.56
CA LEU A 480 10.26 6.00 -9.20
C LEU A 480 11.45 5.10 -8.85
N PRO A 481 12.34 5.52 -7.94
CA PRO A 481 13.35 4.62 -7.42
C PRO A 481 12.72 3.62 -6.46
N CYS A 482 13.22 2.37 -6.48
CA CYS A 482 12.77 1.31 -5.59
C CYS A 482 13.96 0.49 -5.11
N ASP A 483 14.08 0.29 -3.82
CA ASP A 483 15.13 -0.59 -3.30
C ASP A 483 14.90 -2.04 -3.70
N ALA A 484 15.99 -2.69 -4.03
CA ALA A 484 16.05 -4.11 -4.34
C ALA A 484 16.62 -4.87 -3.14
N VAL A 485 15.92 -5.90 -2.69
CA VAL A 485 16.45 -6.82 -1.66
C VAL A 485 17.56 -7.71 -2.23
N THR A 486 18.23 -8.42 -1.35
CA THR A 486 19.25 -9.43 -1.69
C THR A 486 18.71 -10.39 -2.70
N GLY A 487 19.05 -10.87 -3.66
CA GLY A 487 18.42 -11.69 -4.72
C GLY A 487 17.86 -10.86 -5.89
N GLY A 488 17.45 -9.61 -5.65
CA GLY A 488 17.16 -8.62 -6.70
C GLY A 488 18.33 -7.66 -6.97
N THR A 489 19.56 -8.05 -6.61
CA THR A 489 20.86 -7.38 -6.73
C THR A 489 21.24 -6.41 -5.61
N GLY A 490 20.37 -6.22 -4.60
CA GLY A 490 20.74 -5.58 -3.33
C GLY A 490 21.18 -4.12 -3.39
N GLY A 491 20.55 -3.32 -4.27
CA GLY A 491 20.78 -1.88 -4.40
C GLY A 491 19.44 -1.16 -4.66
N THR A 492 19.45 -0.04 -5.36
CA THR A 492 18.23 0.66 -5.78
C THR A 492 18.02 0.46 -7.29
N ALA A 493 16.84 -0.03 -7.65
CA ALA A 493 16.32 -0.08 -9.02
C ALA A 493 15.62 1.25 -9.36
N ILE A 494 15.29 1.47 -10.63
CA ILE A 494 14.35 2.51 -11.02
C ILE A 494 13.20 1.92 -11.82
N HIS A 495 12.03 2.49 -11.69
CA HIS A 495 10.86 2.19 -12.52
C HIS A 495 10.48 3.43 -13.30
N LEU A 496 10.18 3.27 -14.60
CA LEU A 496 9.83 4.34 -15.51
C LEU A 496 8.39 4.17 -16.02
N SER A 497 7.63 5.27 -16.03
CA SER A 497 6.30 5.33 -16.63
C SER A 497 6.23 6.48 -17.63
N TYR A 498 5.77 6.20 -18.86
CA TYR A 498 5.58 7.19 -19.93
C TYR A 498 4.12 7.56 -20.17
N ASP A 499 3.21 7.13 -19.28
CA ASP A 499 1.76 7.29 -19.40
C ASP A 499 1.09 7.78 -18.11
N ASP A 500 1.79 8.66 -17.38
CA ASP A 500 1.36 9.24 -16.10
C ASP A 500 1.03 8.15 -15.05
N GLY A 501 1.92 7.15 -14.97
CA GLY A 501 1.86 6.12 -13.94
C GLY A 501 0.90 4.95 -14.23
N LYS A 502 0.32 4.83 -15.43
CA LYS A 502 -0.58 3.71 -15.76
C LYS A 502 0.19 2.41 -15.93
N THR A 503 1.32 2.46 -16.64
CA THR A 503 2.21 1.31 -16.81
C THR A 503 3.64 1.66 -16.40
N TRP A 504 4.39 0.67 -15.93
CA TRP A 504 5.73 0.84 -15.41
C TRP A 504 6.68 -0.20 -15.97
N THR A 505 7.93 0.18 -16.15
CA THR A 505 8.99 -0.68 -16.67
C THR A 505 10.25 -0.50 -15.83
N ASP A 506 10.83 -1.60 -15.34
CA ASP A 506 12.17 -1.66 -14.77
C ASP A 506 13.17 -1.90 -15.90
N PRO A 507 14.11 -0.97 -16.17
CA PRO A 507 15.15 -1.15 -17.20
C PRO A 507 16.20 -2.21 -16.85
N GLY A 508 16.24 -2.70 -15.58
CA GLY A 508 17.05 -3.83 -15.14
C GLY A 508 18.39 -3.48 -14.49
N GLY A 509 18.88 -2.26 -14.62
CA GLY A 509 20.12 -1.83 -13.96
C GLY A 509 19.91 -1.62 -12.45
N THR A 510 21.01 -1.52 -11.70
CA THR A 510 20.98 -1.33 -10.24
C THR A 510 21.95 -0.24 -9.83
N ILE A 511 21.46 0.75 -9.10
CA ILE A 511 22.24 1.76 -8.40
C ILE A 511 22.95 1.08 -7.22
N LYS A 512 24.21 1.43 -7.01
CA LYS A 512 25.00 0.89 -5.90
C LYS A 512 24.56 1.50 -4.56
N GLY A 513 24.08 0.64 -3.66
CA GLY A 513 23.50 1.01 -2.37
C GLY A 513 21.97 1.22 -2.42
N ILE A 514 21.35 1.18 -1.26
CA ILE A 514 19.89 1.31 -1.05
C ILE A 514 19.50 2.74 -0.66
N HIS A 515 18.19 3.03 -0.67
CA HIS A 515 17.61 4.34 -0.33
C HIS A 515 18.27 5.50 -1.10
N ALA A 516 18.56 5.22 -2.36
CA ALA A 516 19.37 6.11 -3.17
C ALA A 516 18.51 7.19 -3.84
N PRO A 517 18.66 8.48 -3.46
CA PRO A 517 18.00 9.57 -4.16
C PRO A 517 18.57 9.69 -5.57
N VAL A 518 17.71 10.00 -6.53
CA VAL A 518 18.08 10.14 -7.95
C VAL A 518 17.77 11.55 -8.44
N VAL A 519 18.66 12.13 -9.21
CA VAL A 519 18.43 13.38 -9.96
C VAL A 519 18.77 13.20 -11.42
N GLN A 520 18.07 13.93 -12.30
CA GLN A 520 18.47 14.03 -13.69
C GLN A 520 19.40 15.23 -13.90
N LEU A 521 20.52 14.99 -14.55
CA LEU A 521 21.49 16.01 -14.94
C LEU A 521 20.98 16.78 -16.16
N LYS A 522 21.53 17.98 -16.42
CA LYS A 522 21.13 18.83 -17.56
C LYS A 522 21.35 18.15 -18.91
N ASP A 523 22.34 17.26 -19.03
CA ASP A 523 22.61 16.47 -20.23
C ASP A 523 21.71 15.21 -20.39
N GLY A 524 20.78 15.01 -19.46
CA GLY A 524 19.82 13.91 -19.47
C GLY A 524 20.28 12.65 -18.76
N ARG A 525 21.55 12.54 -18.35
CA ARG A 525 22.01 11.42 -17.51
C ARG A 525 21.30 11.42 -16.15
N LEU A 526 21.25 10.25 -15.52
CA LEU A 526 20.77 10.10 -14.14
C LEU A 526 21.98 9.97 -13.21
N MET A 527 21.92 10.63 -12.05
CA MET A 527 22.93 10.53 -11.01
C MET A 527 22.27 10.16 -9.67
N SER A 528 22.95 9.31 -8.90
CA SER A 528 22.46 8.84 -7.61
C SER A 528 23.59 8.61 -6.61
N LEU A 529 23.25 8.66 -5.31
CA LEU A 529 24.13 8.44 -4.17
C LEU A 529 23.47 7.43 -3.21
N GLY A 530 24.04 6.22 -3.09
CA GLY A 530 23.42 5.13 -2.33
C GLY A 530 23.96 4.93 -0.91
N ARG A 531 23.14 4.32 -0.05
CA ARG A 531 23.50 3.95 1.33
C ARG A 531 23.88 2.47 1.44
N GLY A 532 24.69 2.16 2.46
CA GLY A 532 25.00 0.78 2.86
C GLY A 532 26.17 0.16 2.11
N ASP A 533 26.49 0.69 0.94
CA ASP A 533 27.68 0.36 0.15
C ASP A 533 28.74 1.44 0.30
N GLN A 534 29.94 1.14 -0.18
CA GLN A 534 31.04 2.10 -0.24
C GLN A 534 32.01 1.77 -1.39
N ILE A 535 32.64 2.82 -1.90
CA ILE A 535 33.76 2.76 -2.83
C ILE A 535 34.87 3.60 -2.20
N ASP A 536 36.04 3.00 -2.00
CA ASP A 536 37.18 3.65 -1.36
C ASP A 536 36.86 4.36 -0.04
N GLY A 537 35.99 3.75 0.79
CA GLY A 537 35.55 4.30 2.06
C GLY A 537 34.61 5.50 1.94
N LYS A 538 34.03 5.75 0.76
CA LYS A 538 33.09 6.85 0.48
C LYS A 538 31.74 6.32 0.04
N MET A 539 30.70 7.17 0.16
CA MET A 539 29.36 6.92 -0.40
C MET A 539 29.47 6.70 -1.91
N PRO A 540 28.89 5.63 -2.47
CA PRO A 540 28.96 5.39 -3.92
C PRO A 540 28.15 6.44 -4.69
N LYS A 541 28.73 6.92 -5.79
CA LYS A 541 28.08 7.68 -6.85
C LYS A 541 27.80 6.73 -8.01
N SER A 542 26.57 6.71 -8.48
CA SER A 542 26.14 5.92 -9.64
C SER A 542 25.65 6.88 -10.73
N VAL A 543 26.10 6.72 -11.99
CA VAL A 543 25.67 7.55 -13.13
C VAL A 543 25.20 6.64 -14.25
N SER A 544 24.06 6.95 -14.86
CA SER A 544 23.51 6.23 -16.01
C SER A 544 23.27 7.17 -17.18
N ALA A 545 23.73 6.77 -18.37
CA ALA A 545 23.51 7.49 -19.63
C ALA A 545 22.39 6.87 -20.49
N ASP A 546 21.83 5.73 -20.07
CA ASP A 546 20.91 4.90 -20.85
C ASP A 546 19.59 4.61 -20.13
N ARG A 547 19.14 5.56 -19.30
CA ARG A 547 17.88 5.45 -18.55
C ARG A 547 17.85 4.31 -17.55
N GLY A 548 18.97 4.06 -16.87
CA GLY A 548 19.06 3.08 -15.80
C GLY A 548 19.23 1.64 -16.25
N LYS A 549 19.50 1.38 -17.53
CA LYS A 549 19.84 0.02 -17.99
C LYS A 549 21.21 -0.39 -17.48
N THR A 550 22.17 0.54 -17.51
CA THR A 550 23.51 0.36 -16.98
C THR A 550 23.93 1.53 -16.12
N TRP A 551 24.82 1.30 -15.16
CA TRP A 551 25.33 2.31 -14.23
C TRP A 551 26.85 2.23 -14.13
N GLU A 552 27.49 3.40 -14.19
CA GLU A 552 28.90 3.58 -13.85
C GLU A 552 29.03 3.98 -12.39
N TYR A 553 29.98 3.36 -11.68
CA TYR A 553 30.16 3.56 -10.25
C TYR A 553 31.48 4.24 -9.94
N SER A 554 31.47 5.20 -9.03
CA SER A 554 32.66 5.91 -8.52
C SER A 554 32.46 6.30 -7.06
N ALA A 555 33.54 6.70 -6.39
CA ALA A 555 33.47 7.27 -5.06
C ALA A 555 32.94 8.72 -5.13
N SER A 556 31.98 9.08 -4.27
CA SER A 556 31.62 10.48 -4.01
C SER A 556 32.60 11.11 -2.99
N PRO A 557 32.59 12.43 -2.77
CA PRO A 557 33.40 13.05 -1.73
C PRO A 557 32.85 12.79 -0.29
N PHE A 558 31.63 12.24 -0.16
CA PHE A 558 30.92 12.13 1.09
C PHE A 558 31.24 10.84 1.86
N PRO A 559 31.12 10.85 3.20
CA PRO A 559 31.23 9.63 4.00
C PRO A 559 30.06 8.68 3.70
N PRO A 560 30.26 7.35 3.86
CA PRO A 560 29.19 6.38 3.65
C PRO A 560 28.11 6.52 4.74
N LEU A 561 26.86 6.29 4.35
CA LEU A 561 25.72 6.26 5.25
C LEU A 561 25.58 4.88 5.91
N GLY A 562 25.21 4.89 7.19
CA GLY A 562 24.92 3.69 7.98
C GLY A 562 23.42 3.44 8.18
N GLY A 563 23.11 2.42 8.97
CA GLY A 563 21.73 2.12 9.37
C GLY A 563 21.04 3.29 10.06
N GLY A 564 19.75 3.51 9.74
CA GLY A 564 18.94 4.62 10.26
C GLY A 564 19.25 5.98 9.63
N GLN A 565 19.94 6.02 8.48
CA GLN A 565 20.21 7.25 7.72
C GLN A 565 19.74 7.10 6.28
N ARG A 566 18.99 8.07 5.74
CA ARG A 566 18.66 8.23 4.33
C ARG A 566 18.96 9.67 3.91
N ALA A 567 19.82 9.84 2.91
CA ALA A 567 20.06 11.15 2.30
C ALA A 567 18.92 11.52 1.33
N VAL A 568 18.83 12.81 1.01
CA VAL A 568 17.98 13.32 -0.06
C VAL A 568 18.79 14.21 -0.98
N MET A 569 18.43 14.21 -2.27
CA MET A 569 19.09 15.00 -3.29
C MET A 569 18.05 15.52 -4.28
N ILE A 570 17.99 16.82 -4.47
CA ILE A 570 17.08 17.45 -5.44
C ILE A 570 17.80 18.50 -6.28
N ARG A 571 17.29 18.73 -7.50
CA ARG A 571 17.62 19.94 -8.26
C ARG A 571 16.71 21.06 -7.80
N LEU A 572 17.29 22.15 -7.36
CA LEU A 572 16.55 23.36 -7.01
C LEU A 572 16.10 24.12 -8.27
N ALA A 573 15.00 24.85 -8.16
CA ALA A 573 14.47 25.67 -9.25
C ALA A 573 15.49 26.72 -9.75
N GLU A 574 16.37 27.17 -8.87
CA GLU A 574 17.45 28.10 -9.18
C GLU A 574 18.63 27.45 -9.95
N GLY A 575 18.66 26.12 -10.05
CA GLY A 575 19.59 25.36 -10.88
C GLY A 575 20.56 24.42 -10.16
N PRO A 576 21.09 24.72 -8.96
CA PRO A 576 22.01 23.85 -8.24
C PRO A 576 21.38 22.52 -7.83
N ILE A 577 22.22 21.50 -7.64
CA ILE A 577 21.82 20.26 -6.98
C ILE A 577 22.12 20.39 -5.48
N LEU A 578 21.12 20.24 -4.66
CA LEU A 578 21.22 20.22 -3.19
C LEU A 578 21.21 18.77 -2.70
N LEU A 579 22.21 18.41 -1.90
CA LEU A 579 22.29 17.19 -1.12
C LEU A 579 22.10 17.53 0.36
N CYS A 580 21.18 16.85 1.05
CA CYS A 580 21.16 16.81 2.50
C CYS A 580 21.50 15.37 2.97
N SER A 581 22.49 15.25 3.86
CA SER A 581 23.07 13.99 4.28
C SER A 581 23.64 14.06 5.69
N PHE A 582 24.21 12.98 6.18
CA PHE A 582 24.74 12.87 7.54
C PHE A 582 26.23 12.55 7.55
N ALA A 583 26.94 13.11 8.53
CA ALA A 583 28.34 12.79 8.77
C ALA A 583 28.65 12.72 10.27
N LYS A 584 29.54 11.82 10.66
CA LYS A 584 30.09 11.80 12.01
C LYS A 584 31.02 13.00 12.24
N GLU A 585 31.68 13.43 11.20
CA GLU A 585 32.54 14.60 11.16
C GLU A 585 32.51 15.19 9.73
N ILE A 586 32.29 16.51 9.64
CA ILE A 586 32.25 17.25 8.39
C ILE A 586 32.89 18.62 8.60
N ALA A 587 33.76 18.99 7.66
CA ALA A 587 34.40 20.31 7.67
C ALA A 587 33.54 21.33 6.95
N PHE A 588 33.43 22.54 7.46
CA PHE A 588 32.78 23.69 6.84
C PHE A 588 33.49 24.99 7.22
N THR A 589 33.28 26.05 6.47
CA THR A 589 33.87 27.36 6.73
C THR A 589 32.84 28.26 7.41
N ASP A 590 33.21 28.93 8.48
CA ASP A 590 32.36 29.91 9.16
C ASP A 590 32.44 31.33 8.52
N SER A 591 31.60 32.26 8.94
CA SER A 591 31.52 33.64 8.42
C SER A 591 32.78 34.48 8.66
N THR A 592 33.73 33.99 9.43
CA THR A 592 35.04 34.62 9.64
C THR A 592 36.11 34.01 8.75
N GLY A 593 35.78 33.02 7.90
CA GLY A 593 36.70 32.30 7.03
C GLY A 593 37.46 31.18 7.72
N VAL A 594 37.13 30.85 8.97
CA VAL A 594 37.79 29.79 9.74
C VAL A 594 37.15 28.44 9.43
N GLN A 595 38.00 27.44 9.16
CA GLN A 595 37.57 26.06 9.02
C GLN A 595 37.12 25.50 10.37
N ARG A 596 35.91 24.89 10.36
CA ARG A 596 35.28 24.26 11.51
C ARG A 596 35.03 22.78 11.20
N SER A 597 34.91 22.00 12.27
CA SER A 597 34.42 20.64 12.21
C SER A 597 33.10 20.54 12.99
N GLY A 598 32.17 19.78 12.48
CA GLY A 598 30.91 19.51 13.13
C GLY A 598 30.38 18.14 12.74
N SER A 599 29.22 17.77 13.31
CA SER A 599 28.64 16.44 13.11
C SER A 599 27.13 16.50 12.90
N GLY A 600 26.58 15.51 12.19
CA GLY A 600 25.15 15.35 11.97
C GLY A 600 24.69 15.73 10.58
N LEU A 601 23.46 16.22 10.49
CA LEU A 601 22.79 16.60 9.26
C LEU A 601 23.46 17.84 8.63
N PHE A 602 23.85 17.74 7.36
CA PHE A 602 24.48 18.84 6.62
C PHE A 602 23.88 19.02 5.23
N ALA A 603 24.04 20.21 4.67
CA ALA A 603 23.70 20.56 3.30
C ALA A 603 24.97 20.76 2.48
N ALA A 604 24.99 20.25 1.25
CA ALA A 604 26.02 20.46 0.25
C ALA A 604 25.40 20.82 -1.10
N LEU A 605 26.03 21.76 -1.83
CA LEU A 605 25.59 22.20 -3.15
C LEU A 605 26.59 21.79 -4.25
N SER A 606 26.05 21.40 -5.41
CA SER A 606 26.80 21.29 -6.64
C SER A 606 26.25 22.26 -7.68
N GLN A 607 27.13 23.09 -8.27
CA GLN A 607 26.79 24.02 -9.33
C GLN A 607 27.13 23.46 -10.74
N ASP A 608 27.82 22.32 -10.78
CA ASP A 608 28.44 21.72 -11.96
C ASP A 608 28.00 20.25 -12.18
N GLU A 609 26.72 19.97 -11.95
CA GLU A 609 26.11 18.68 -12.26
C GLU A 609 26.72 17.50 -11.47
N GLY A 610 27.15 17.76 -10.23
CA GLY A 610 27.69 16.72 -9.34
C GLY A 610 29.14 16.35 -9.58
N GLU A 611 29.90 17.18 -10.36
CA GLU A 611 31.32 17.00 -10.53
C GLU A 611 32.10 17.50 -9.31
N THR A 612 31.72 18.68 -8.78
CA THR A 612 32.23 19.18 -7.50
C THR A 612 31.13 19.53 -6.53
N TRP A 613 31.44 19.43 -5.24
CA TRP A 613 30.53 19.70 -4.16
C TRP A 613 31.18 20.59 -3.12
N GLN A 614 30.46 21.60 -2.70
CA GLN A 614 30.84 22.43 -1.58
C GLN A 614 29.98 22.07 -0.39
N VAL A 615 30.58 21.69 0.73
CA VAL A 615 29.86 21.55 2.00
C VAL A 615 29.65 22.94 2.54
N GLN A 616 28.41 23.37 2.58
CA GLN A 616 28.07 24.73 2.97
C GLN A 616 27.93 24.86 4.49
N ARG A 617 27.13 23.95 5.10
CA ARG A 617 26.82 24.09 6.53
C ARG A 617 26.10 22.89 7.14
N LEU A 618 26.10 22.83 8.47
CA LEU A 618 25.16 21.98 9.21
C LEU A 618 23.75 22.56 9.18
N ILE A 619 22.75 21.70 9.17
CA ILE A 619 21.33 22.10 9.28
C ILE A 619 20.96 22.19 10.76
N THR A 620 21.12 23.36 11.32
CA THR A 620 20.80 23.70 12.71
C THR A 620 20.13 25.07 12.78
N ASP A 621 19.54 25.42 13.90
CA ASP A 621 19.03 26.77 14.15
C ASP A 621 20.10 27.77 14.61
N GLU A 622 21.37 27.37 14.58
CA GLU A 622 22.54 28.20 14.88
C GLU A 622 22.59 28.78 16.31
N VAL A 623 21.73 28.28 17.20
CA VAL A 623 21.76 28.68 18.60
C VAL A 623 23.05 28.17 19.25
N ALA A 624 23.78 29.07 19.89
CA ALA A 624 25.08 28.75 20.50
C ALA A 624 24.95 27.76 21.65
N GLN A 625 23.83 27.83 22.40
CA GLN A 625 23.58 26.95 23.54
C GLN A 625 23.29 25.53 23.09
N ARG A 626 24.02 24.54 23.63
CA ARG A 626 23.75 23.13 23.41
C ARG A 626 22.43 22.72 24.04
N ARG A 627 21.53 22.12 23.25
CA ARG A 627 20.20 21.73 23.69
C ARG A 627 19.93 20.27 23.35
N LYS A 628 19.25 19.58 24.25
CA LYS A 628 18.70 18.27 23.95
C LYS A 628 17.49 18.39 23.08
N MET A 629 17.45 17.60 22.04
CA MET A 629 16.35 17.49 21.10
C MET A 629 15.90 16.04 21.00
N ASP A 630 14.62 15.81 20.79
CA ASP A 630 14.07 14.48 20.49
C ASP A 630 13.84 14.36 18.99
N GLY A 631 14.65 13.54 18.33
CA GLY A 631 14.58 13.30 16.90
C GLY A 631 13.59 12.19 16.50
N GLY A 632 12.97 11.52 17.48
CA GLY A 632 12.04 10.42 17.22
C GLY A 632 12.68 9.21 16.52
N GLY A 633 11.88 8.20 16.19
CA GLY A 633 12.29 7.03 15.43
C GLY A 633 13.62 6.43 15.83
N ASN A 634 14.50 6.23 14.87
CA ASN A 634 15.85 5.74 15.09
C ASN A 634 16.82 6.81 15.61
N THR A 635 16.47 8.09 15.56
CA THR A 635 17.35 9.20 16.00
C THR A 635 17.43 9.30 17.49
N ARG A 636 16.31 9.15 18.20
CA ARG A 636 16.18 9.31 19.65
C ARG A 636 16.59 10.73 20.09
N GLU A 637 17.08 10.87 21.34
CA GLU A 637 17.61 12.14 21.82
C GLU A 637 19.00 12.43 21.23
N PHE A 638 19.23 13.69 20.86
CA PHE A 638 20.51 14.20 20.40
C PHE A 638 20.76 15.63 20.91
N VAL A 639 21.96 16.13 20.73
CA VAL A 639 22.31 17.51 21.10
C VAL A 639 22.39 18.36 19.84
N MET A 640 21.61 19.44 19.77
CA MET A 640 21.69 20.46 18.73
C MET A 640 22.49 21.66 19.20
N ALA A 641 23.41 22.12 18.36
CA ALA A 641 24.23 23.32 18.54
C ALA A 641 24.82 23.76 17.19
N ARG A 642 25.63 24.81 17.16
CA ARG A 642 26.32 25.29 15.93
C ARG A 642 27.27 24.24 15.30
N ASP A 643 27.80 23.33 16.09
CA ASP A 643 28.74 22.27 15.71
C ASP A 643 28.10 20.86 15.71
N SER A 644 26.83 20.77 16.04
CA SER A 644 26.14 19.48 16.20
C SER A 644 24.70 19.57 15.72
N ALA A 645 24.37 18.80 14.70
CA ALA A 645 23.03 18.66 14.12
C ALA A 645 22.46 17.26 14.39
N GLU A 646 21.27 17.00 13.91
CA GLU A 646 20.63 15.69 13.98
C GLU A 646 21.54 14.59 13.42
N PRO A 647 21.88 13.53 14.18
CA PRO A 647 22.96 12.61 13.77
C PRO A 647 22.50 11.55 12.75
N ARG A 648 21.21 11.29 12.66
CA ARG A 648 20.59 10.30 11.78
C ARG A 648 19.09 10.54 11.65
N GLY A 649 18.48 9.87 10.72
CA GLY A 649 17.07 9.93 10.38
C GLY A 649 16.90 9.61 8.91
N TYR A 650 15.68 9.32 8.48
CA TYR A 650 15.36 9.29 7.06
C TYR A 650 14.84 10.66 6.68
N LEU A 651 15.37 11.19 5.58
CA LEU A 651 15.03 12.53 5.11
C LEU A 651 14.00 12.44 3.99
N SER A 652 13.13 13.45 3.91
CA SER A 652 12.38 13.79 2.71
C SER A 652 12.46 15.30 2.50
N ILE A 653 12.50 15.76 1.24
CA ILE A 653 12.75 17.15 0.88
C ILE A 653 11.82 17.58 -0.25
N HIS A 654 11.30 18.79 -0.14
CA HIS A 654 10.48 19.42 -1.17
C HIS A 654 10.80 20.90 -1.27
N GLN A 655 11.00 21.43 -2.49
CA GLN A 655 11.05 22.86 -2.69
C GLN A 655 9.66 23.35 -3.10
N ALA A 656 9.07 24.20 -2.26
CA ALA A 656 7.74 24.78 -2.47
C ALA A 656 7.73 25.80 -3.62
N ALA A 657 6.55 26.11 -4.13
CA ALA A 657 6.34 27.09 -5.21
C ALA A 657 6.92 28.46 -4.91
N ASN A 658 7.01 28.83 -3.63
CA ASN A 658 7.62 30.08 -3.17
C ASN A 658 9.15 30.02 -2.98
N GLY A 659 9.83 28.95 -3.40
CA GLY A 659 11.27 28.77 -3.28
C GLY A 659 11.77 28.33 -1.91
N VAL A 660 10.88 28.19 -0.91
CA VAL A 660 11.25 27.64 0.40
C VAL A 660 11.50 26.15 0.27
N ILE A 661 12.60 25.68 0.80
CA ILE A 661 12.99 24.28 0.85
C ILE A 661 12.51 23.72 2.18
N HIS A 662 11.62 22.75 2.14
CA HIS A 662 11.13 22.01 3.29
C HIS A 662 11.85 20.67 3.39
N LEU A 663 12.51 20.43 4.52
CA LEU A 663 13.21 19.20 4.83
C LEU A 663 12.59 18.61 6.09
N ILE A 664 12.19 17.35 6.04
CA ILE A 664 11.76 16.60 7.22
C ILE A 664 12.71 15.42 7.48
N SER A 665 12.86 15.10 8.76
CA SER A 665 13.55 13.90 9.22
C SER A 665 12.54 12.90 9.82
N SER A 666 12.94 12.00 10.70
CA SER A 666 12.00 11.06 11.34
C SER A 666 10.95 11.76 12.24
N LYS A 667 11.19 12.99 12.71
CA LYS A 667 10.26 13.74 13.57
C LYS A 667 10.26 15.24 13.35
N LEU A 668 11.34 15.79 12.82
CA LEU A 668 11.60 17.23 12.78
C LEU A 668 11.45 17.78 11.37
N HIS A 669 10.93 19.00 11.28
CA HIS A 669 10.77 19.77 10.07
C HIS A 669 11.64 21.03 10.11
N TYR A 670 12.39 21.25 9.05
CA TYR A 670 13.22 22.41 8.78
C TYR A 670 12.72 23.10 7.51
N ALA A 671 12.66 24.43 7.50
CA ALA A 671 12.32 25.22 6.32
C ALA A 671 13.39 26.30 6.12
N PHE A 672 13.95 26.39 4.92
CA PHE A 672 15.01 27.34 4.59
C PHE A 672 15.00 27.67 3.11
N ASN A 673 15.75 28.69 2.67
CA ASN A 673 15.92 29.02 1.26
C ASN A 673 17.38 28.75 0.80
N LEU A 674 17.61 28.77 -0.52
CA LEU A 674 18.94 28.61 -1.09
C LEU A 674 19.93 29.65 -0.51
N ARG A 675 19.49 30.89 -0.32
CA ARG A 675 20.35 31.94 0.25
C ARG A 675 20.85 31.61 1.66
N TRP A 676 20.03 30.98 2.49
CA TRP A 676 20.49 30.49 3.79
C TRP A 676 21.55 29.39 3.64
N VAL A 677 21.39 28.47 2.73
CA VAL A 677 22.40 27.41 2.47
C VAL A 677 23.73 28.03 2.01
N GLU A 678 23.70 29.04 1.15
CA GLU A 678 24.89 29.77 0.63
C GLU A 678 25.54 30.68 1.67
N THR A 679 24.81 31.11 2.68
CA THR A 679 25.35 32.00 3.72
C THR A 679 26.20 31.21 4.70
N LEU A 680 27.46 31.64 4.87
CA LEU A 680 28.37 31.00 5.82
C LEU A 680 27.81 31.05 7.26
N PRO A 681 27.85 29.94 8.00
CA PRO A 681 27.33 29.88 9.37
C PRO A 681 28.11 30.81 10.32
N PRO A 682 27.49 31.25 11.41
CA PRO A 682 28.17 32.08 12.40
C PRO A 682 29.34 31.33 13.05
N PRO A 683 30.37 32.07 13.58
CA PRO A 683 31.47 31.44 14.26
C PRO A 683 31.00 30.62 15.48
N ALA A 684 31.79 29.65 15.89
CA ALA A 684 31.63 29.06 17.21
C ALA A 684 31.68 30.19 18.24
N THR A 685 30.93 30.05 19.32
CA THR A 685 30.77 31.10 20.31
C THR A 685 32.11 31.75 20.70
N PRO A 686 32.17 33.06 20.96
CA PRO A 686 33.37 33.73 21.38
C PRO A 686 33.92 33.18 22.68
#